data_36ce6856f5858f2c558238ae139aa7bf
#
_entry.id   36ce6856f5858f2c558238ae139aa7bf
#
_cell.length_a   1.000
_cell.length_b   1.000
_cell.length_c   1.000
_cell.angle_alpha   90.00
_cell.angle_beta   90.00
_cell.angle_gamma   90.00
#
_symmetry.space_group_name_H-M   'P 1'
#
loop_
_entity.id
_entity.type
_entity.pdbx_description
1 polymer ?
#
loop_
_entity_poly.entity_id
_entity_poly.type
_entity_poly.pdbx_seq_one_letter_code
_entity_poly.pdbx_strand_id
1 'polypeptide(L)'
;MAASLPNPTPPTPGVRDSVLSIPAFRKLWRAMAFSSFGDWLGLLATTALAQQLSNGDYAKANFAIAGVFIVRLLPAVILGPIAGVIADRFDRRRLMIICDILRFALYLSIPIVGNYFWLYTASILVETVSLFWSPAKEATVPNLVPKHKLENANQVSLLAAYGTAPIAAAVFSILALISGAIAAAFSLKHGSAADIALYINAFSFAFCAFTVYRLKDIPKGPSEKNKVNESMGRSLLEGWKFVSSSKVIRGLIFGMLGAFVAAGAVIGLARTFVGDLQAGEAAYGVLFGAVFAGLALGIAAGPKVFAQFSRRRLFGAALTTSGFFLLILALIQNLVLAILIVVLLGAFAGISWVTGFTMLGMEVADDVRGRTFAFVQSLIRIVLVGVLAVAPIIAAAIGEHSYEIQNIHLTYNGAAFTMFFSSLIAITVGIISYHQMKDRPGVSLFSDIKSAFRGELGAITTPVTKGLFIAFEGGEGSGKSTQTKLLKEWLESQNKTVTLSREPGGTGLGKDLRKILLDNKTGAISPRAEALMYAADRAHHVFSLIRPALDRGEIVITDRYFDSSIAYQGAGRVLDPSEIARISCWATESLTPTITIILDQNPEIGLQRIKSADRLESEPLDFHNRVRHEYLQLASLDPERYLVIEAGRTIEEIHQDITERISKYLHVNL
;
A
#
# COMPACT_ATOMS: atom_id res chain seq x y z
N MET A 1 21.26 -42.33 28.26
CA MET A 1 19.85 -42.19 27.89
C MET A 1 19.55 -40.69 27.78
N ALA A 2 19.64 -40.12 26.62
CA ALA A 2 19.27 -38.73 26.33
C ALA A 2 17.88 -38.76 25.69
N ALA A 3 16.90 -38.19 26.37
CA ALA A 3 15.53 -38.10 25.88
C ALA A 3 15.47 -37.08 24.71
N SER A 4 15.07 -37.56 23.56
CA SER A 4 14.75 -36.73 22.38
C SER A 4 13.55 -35.85 22.65
N LEU A 5 13.72 -34.54 22.57
CA LEU A 5 12.64 -33.58 22.57
C LEU A 5 11.76 -33.78 21.29
N PRO A 6 10.45 -33.74 21.39
CA PRO A 6 9.58 -33.89 20.22
C PRO A 6 9.74 -32.67 19.31
N ASN A 7 9.90 -32.93 18.01
CA ASN A 7 9.87 -31.90 16.96
C ASN A 7 8.57 -31.10 17.03
N PRO A 8 8.62 -29.77 16.92
CA PRO A 8 7.40 -28.97 16.81
C PRO A 8 6.69 -29.31 15.50
N THR A 9 5.47 -29.79 15.61
CA THR A 9 4.55 -29.95 14.47
C THR A 9 4.43 -28.64 13.68
N PRO A 10 4.51 -28.68 12.35
CA PRO A 10 4.29 -27.49 11.54
C PRO A 10 2.85 -26.99 11.72
N PRO A 11 2.63 -25.67 11.80
CA PRO A 11 1.30 -25.10 11.97
C PRO A 11 0.44 -25.41 10.74
N THR A 12 -0.73 -25.97 10.97
CA THR A 12 -1.80 -26.20 9.98
C THR A 12 -2.12 -24.91 9.21
N PRO A 13 -2.15 -24.92 7.89
CA PRO A 13 -2.57 -23.75 7.11
C PRO A 13 -4.09 -23.62 7.17
N GLY A 14 -4.64 -22.66 7.93
CA GLY A 14 -6.09 -22.50 7.95
C GLY A 14 -6.71 -21.49 8.90
N VAL A 15 -5.95 -20.73 9.67
CA VAL A 15 -6.48 -19.56 10.38
C VAL A 15 -5.47 -18.42 10.21
N ARG A 16 -5.84 -17.37 9.47
CA ARG A 16 -5.12 -16.10 9.52
C ARG A 16 -5.21 -15.59 10.96
N ASP A 17 -4.21 -15.93 11.76
CA ASP A 17 -4.09 -15.49 13.15
C ASP A 17 -3.99 -13.97 13.15
N SER A 18 -5.15 -13.33 13.27
CA SER A 18 -5.27 -11.86 13.29
C SER A 18 -4.38 -11.32 14.41
N VAL A 19 -3.62 -10.27 14.14
CA VAL A 19 -2.82 -9.57 15.17
C VAL A 19 -3.68 -9.13 16.36
N LEU A 20 -4.97 -8.91 16.13
CA LEU A 20 -5.96 -8.61 17.17
C LEU A 20 -6.29 -9.80 18.08
N SER A 21 -5.80 -11.01 17.79
CA SER A 21 -5.88 -12.16 18.72
C SER A 21 -4.96 -11.97 19.94
N ILE A 22 -3.91 -11.13 19.85
CA ILE A 22 -2.99 -10.82 20.94
C ILE A 22 -3.67 -9.89 21.94
N PRO A 23 -3.98 -10.33 23.20
CA PRO A 23 -4.80 -9.56 24.13
C PRO A 23 -4.22 -8.20 24.50
N ALA A 24 -2.90 -8.10 24.69
CA ALA A 24 -2.21 -6.86 25.04
C ALA A 24 -2.27 -5.84 23.88
N PHE A 25 -1.97 -6.29 22.65
CA PHE A 25 -2.07 -5.46 21.47
C PHE A 25 -3.52 -5.03 21.19
N ARG A 26 -4.50 -5.93 21.31
CA ARG A 26 -5.92 -5.61 21.11
C ARG A 26 -6.42 -4.52 22.09
N LYS A 27 -6.00 -4.57 23.34
CA LYS A 27 -6.33 -3.52 24.35
C LYS A 27 -5.73 -2.18 23.94
N LEU A 28 -4.45 -2.15 23.62
CA LEU A 28 -3.77 -0.94 23.15
C LEU A 28 -4.41 -0.39 21.87
N TRP A 29 -4.71 -1.26 20.89
CA TRP A 29 -5.33 -0.89 19.64
C TRP A 29 -6.71 -0.25 19.82
N ARG A 30 -7.56 -0.81 20.73
CA ARG A 30 -8.87 -0.22 21.03
C ARG A 30 -8.73 1.18 21.64
N ALA A 31 -7.78 1.36 22.56
CA ALA A 31 -7.50 2.67 23.15
C ALA A 31 -7.03 3.66 22.08
N MET A 32 -6.10 3.24 21.21
CA MET A 32 -5.62 4.06 20.10
C MET A 32 -6.73 4.41 19.11
N ALA A 33 -7.59 3.47 18.74
CA ALA A 33 -8.70 3.72 17.81
C ALA A 33 -9.70 4.73 18.41
N PHE A 34 -10.01 4.61 19.71
CA PHE A 34 -10.90 5.54 20.38
C PHE A 34 -10.25 6.92 20.58
N SER A 35 -8.96 6.99 20.88
CA SER A 35 -8.21 8.25 20.95
C SER A 35 -8.14 8.93 19.57
N SER A 36 -7.84 8.17 18.50
CA SER A 36 -7.83 8.71 17.14
C SER A 36 -9.20 9.19 16.67
N PHE A 37 -10.27 8.47 17.03
CA PHE A 37 -11.64 8.94 16.83
C PHE A 37 -11.87 10.27 17.52
N GLY A 38 -11.43 10.40 18.78
CA GLY A 38 -11.50 11.66 19.54
C GLY A 38 -10.70 12.78 18.87
N ASP A 39 -9.48 12.51 18.39
CA ASP A 39 -8.63 13.49 17.70
C ASP A 39 -9.30 14.05 16.43
N TRP A 40 -9.93 13.21 15.61
CA TRP A 40 -10.71 13.65 14.44
C TRP A 40 -11.94 14.46 14.84
N LEU A 41 -12.65 14.02 15.88
CA LEU A 41 -13.81 14.73 16.41
C LEU A 41 -13.38 16.11 16.97
N GLY A 42 -12.24 16.15 17.70
CA GLY A 42 -11.64 17.37 18.21
C GLY A 42 -11.19 18.34 17.12
N LEU A 43 -10.68 17.85 15.99
CA LEU A 43 -10.34 18.68 14.85
C LEU A 43 -11.59 19.38 14.27
N LEU A 44 -12.67 18.63 14.04
CA LEU A 44 -13.95 19.16 13.56
C LEU A 44 -14.52 20.18 14.55
N ALA A 45 -14.46 19.86 15.85
CA ALA A 45 -14.98 20.70 16.90
C ALA A 45 -14.18 22.01 17.09
N THR A 46 -12.83 21.95 17.08
CA THR A 46 -12.00 23.15 17.23
C THR A 46 -12.14 24.12 16.07
N THR A 47 -12.26 23.61 14.84
CA THR A 47 -12.50 24.45 13.65
C THR A 47 -13.93 25.04 13.64
N ALA A 48 -14.92 24.26 14.10
CA ALA A 48 -16.28 24.74 14.25
C ALA A 48 -16.38 25.84 15.33
N LEU A 49 -15.75 25.64 16.49
CA LEU A 49 -15.71 26.63 17.55
C LEU A 49 -14.99 27.90 17.10
N ALA A 50 -13.88 27.81 16.36
CA ALA A 50 -13.16 28.95 15.81
C ALA A 50 -14.06 29.79 14.88
N GLN A 51 -14.87 29.14 14.06
CA GLN A 51 -15.85 29.83 13.20
C GLN A 51 -16.98 30.47 14.03
N GLN A 52 -17.54 29.76 15.01
CA GLN A 52 -18.61 30.32 15.87
C GLN A 52 -18.16 31.59 16.60
N LEU A 53 -16.93 31.61 17.09
CA LEU A 53 -16.35 32.78 17.77
C LEU A 53 -16.14 33.99 16.82
N SER A 54 -16.20 33.82 15.49
CA SER A 54 -16.03 34.91 14.51
C SER A 54 -17.28 35.78 14.32
N ASN A 55 -18.41 35.39 14.93
CA ASN A 55 -19.69 36.12 14.85
C ASN A 55 -20.16 36.38 13.40
N GLY A 56 -19.91 35.45 12.46
CA GLY A 56 -20.37 35.54 11.09
C GLY A 56 -19.46 36.31 10.12
N ASP A 57 -18.36 36.88 10.59
CA ASP A 57 -17.38 37.55 9.75
C ASP A 57 -16.54 36.49 8.98
N TYR A 58 -16.66 36.49 7.64
CA TYR A 58 -15.99 35.51 6.76
C TYR A 58 -14.48 35.54 6.90
N ALA A 59 -13.87 36.73 6.88
CA ALA A 59 -12.41 36.86 6.96
C ALA A 59 -11.90 36.42 8.34
N LYS A 60 -12.55 36.85 9.42
CA LYS A 60 -12.20 36.43 10.79
C LYS A 60 -12.36 34.94 10.97
N ALA A 61 -13.42 34.31 10.42
CA ALA A 61 -13.64 32.88 10.49
C ALA A 61 -12.48 32.11 9.82
N ASN A 62 -12.09 32.52 8.62
CA ASN A 62 -10.98 31.87 7.92
C ASN A 62 -9.64 32.07 8.61
N PHE A 63 -9.34 33.28 9.12
CA PHE A 63 -8.14 33.51 9.93
C PHE A 63 -8.15 32.69 11.22
N ALA A 64 -9.30 32.53 11.86
CA ALA A 64 -9.42 31.72 13.06
C ALA A 64 -9.20 30.23 12.78
N ILE A 65 -9.77 29.71 11.69
CA ILE A 65 -9.53 28.32 11.25
C ILE A 65 -8.05 28.11 10.88
N ALA A 66 -7.44 29.04 10.13
CA ALA A 66 -6.00 29.01 9.85
C ALA A 66 -5.18 28.99 11.12
N GLY A 67 -5.54 29.82 12.11
CA GLY A 67 -4.90 29.83 13.44
C GLY A 67 -4.94 28.46 14.11
N VAL A 68 -6.08 27.75 14.08
CA VAL A 68 -6.18 26.38 14.64
C VAL A 68 -5.17 25.44 13.96
N PHE A 69 -5.04 25.47 12.64
CA PHE A 69 -4.08 24.61 11.94
C PHE A 69 -2.63 25.01 12.22
N ILE A 70 -2.33 26.30 12.26
CA ILE A 70 -0.97 26.82 12.57
C ILE A 70 -0.54 26.38 13.96
N VAL A 71 -1.37 26.55 14.98
CA VAL A 71 -1.01 26.21 16.37
C VAL A 71 -0.86 24.71 16.57
N ARG A 72 -1.54 23.88 15.78
CA ARG A 72 -1.36 22.42 15.76
C ARG A 72 -0.03 22.00 15.14
N LEU A 73 0.50 22.77 14.20
CA LEU A 73 1.76 22.47 13.54
C LEU A 73 2.98 22.97 14.30
N LEU A 74 2.87 24.16 14.87
CA LEU A 74 3.99 24.90 15.45
C LEU A 74 4.84 24.07 16.44
N PRO A 75 4.24 23.33 17.38
CA PRO A 75 4.99 22.49 18.31
C PRO A 75 5.83 21.40 17.61
N ALA A 76 5.29 20.77 16.56
CA ALA A 76 5.97 19.71 15.83
C ALA A 76 7.22 20.20 15.09
N VAL A 77 7.17 21.42 14.54
CA VAL A 77 8.29 22.06 13.86
C VAL A 77 9.39 22.45 14.85
N ILE A 78 9.01 23.03 15.98
CA ILE A 78 9.98 23.57 16.96
C ILE A 78 10.53 22.46 17.86
N LEU A 79 9.67 21.61 18.40
CA LEU A 79 10.02 20.65 19.47
C LEU A 79 10.16 19.20 18.96
N GLY A 80 9.76 18.90 17.72
CA GLY A 80 9.78 17.55 17.18
C GLY A 80 11.11 16.81 17.36
N PRO A 81 12.27 17.41 16.99
CA PRO A 81 13.58 16.77 17.16
C PRO A 81 13.94 16.48 18.63
N ILE A 82 13.46 17.32 19.55
CA ILE A 82 13.76 17.22 20.98
C ILE A 82 12.84 16.20 21.66
N ALA A 83 11.60 16.12 21.21
CA ALA A 83 10.57 15.27 21.82
C ALA A 83 10.93 13.77 21.74
N GLY A 84 11.51 13.30 20.65
CA GLY A 84 11.96 11.92 20.49
C GLY A 84 13.06 11.56 21.51
N VAL A 85 14.07 12.43 21.66
CA VAL A 85 15.18 12.22 22.60
C VAL A 85 14.70 12.21 24.06
N ILE A 86 13.72 13.06 24.37
CA ILE A 86 13.14 13.10 25.72
C ILE A 86 12.28 11.86 25.97
N ALA A 87 11.44 11.46 24.99
CA ALA A 87 10.58 10.28 25.12
C ALA A 87 11.38 8.98 25.38
N ASP A 88 12.60 8.89 24.83
CA ASP A 88 13.48 7.74 25.05
C ASP A 88 14.10 7.67 26.47
N ARG A 89 14.09 8.77 27.23
CA ARG A 89 14.64 8.84 28.59
C ARG A 89 13.64 8.48 29.68
N PHE A 90 12.35 8.51 29.37
CA PHE A 90 11.30 8.28 30.37
C PHE A 90 10.67 6.89 30.23
N ASP A 91 10.07 6.42 31.33
CA ASP A 91 9.22 5.22 31.30
C ASP A 91 8.04 5.45 30.35
N ARG A 92 8.02 4.69 29.24
CA ARG A 92 7.04 4.85 28.15
C ARG A 92 5.60 4.80 28.64
N ARG A 93 5.30 3.87 29.56
CA ARG A 93 3.96 3.71 30.13
C ARG A 93 3.55 4.93 30.95
N ARG A 94 4.42 5.41 31.84
CA ARG A 94 4.16 6.61 32.62
C ARG A 94 4.01 7.84 31.78
N LEU A 95 4.90 8.00 30.78
CA LEU A 95 4.86 9.12 29.85
C LEU A 95 3.53 9.16 29.08
N MET A 96 3.08 8.02 28.53
CA MET A 96 1.79 7.94 27.82
C MET A 96 0.61 8.31 28.73
N ILE A 97 0.58 7.82 29.99
CA ILE A 97 -0.49 8.13 30.94
C ILE A 97 -0.52 9.62 31.29
N ILE A 98 0.62 10.21 31.59
CA ILE A 98 0.72 11.66 31.93
C ILE A 98 0.27 12.50 30.74
N CYS A 99 0.74 12.18 29.52
CA CYS A 99 0.32 12.87 28.31
C CYS A 99 -1.19 12.79 28.09
N ASP A 100 -1.81 11.62 28.28
CA ASP A 100 -3.25 11.44 28.08
C ASP A 100 -4.07 12.20 29.13
N ILE A 101 -3.61 12.23 30.41
CA ILE A 101 -4.26 13.03 31.46
C ILE A 101 -4.17 14.52 31.15
N LEU A 102 -3.01 15.01 30.71
CA LEU A 102 -2.85 16.41 30.34
C LEU A 102 -3.75 16.79 29.14
N ARG A 103 -3.80 15.93 28.12
CA ARG A 103 -4.69 16.15 26.96
C ARG A 103 -6.16 16.14 27.36
N PHE A 104 -6.57 15.23 28.25
CA PHE A 104 -7.91 15.24 28.83
C PHE A 104 -8.26 16.59 29.48
N ALA A 105 -7.41 17.07 30.38
CA ALA A 105 -7.65 18.31 31.09
C ALA A 105 -7.69 19.54 30.17
N LEU A 106 -6.79 19.60 29.18
CA LEU A 106 -6.71 20.68 28.20
C LEU A 106 -7.95 20.71 27.31
N TYR A 107 -8.36 19.58 26.71
CA TYR A 107 -9.55 19.54 25.87
C TYR A 107 -10.83 19.81 26.64
N LEU A 108 -10.92 19.34 27.88
CA LEU A 108 -12.05 19.61 28.77
C LEU A 108 -12.19 21.13 29.05
N SER A 109 -11.08 21.86 29.19
CA SER A 109 -11.06 23.28 29.51
C SER A 109 -11.45 24.20 28.33
N ILE A 110 -11.32 23.76 27.08
CA ILE A 110 -11.59 24.60 25.89
C ILE A 110 -13.04 25.11 25.87
N PRO A 111 -14.08 24.27 25.98
CA PRO A 111 -15.47 24.74 25.97
C PRO A 111 -15.82 25.57 27.20
N ILE A 112 -15.19 25.29 28.35
CA ILE A 112 -15.44 25.98 29.63
C ILE A 112 -14.99 27.45 29.56
N VAL A 113 -13.81 27.70 28.94
CA VAL A 113 -13.25 29.07 28.83
C VAL A 113 -13.83 29.81 27.61
N GLY A 114 -14.08 29.14 26.49
CA GLY A 114 -14.87 29.62 25.36
C GLY A 114 -14.34 30.89 24.65
N ASN A 115 -13.02 31.07 24.54
CA ASN A 115 -12.44 32.21 23.83
C ASN A 115 -11.24 31.80 22.94
N TYR A 116 -10.88 32.67 21.97
CA TYR A 116 -9.81 32.41 21.01
C TYR A 116 -8.44 32.18 21.67
N PHE A 117 -8.10 33.01 22.68
CA PHE A 117 -6.80 32.93 23.34
C PHE A 117 -6.58 31.54 23.96
N TRP A 118 -7.61 31.05 24.67
CA TRP A 118 -7.52 29.76 25.32
C TRP A 118 -7.61 28.59 24.31
N LEU A 119 -8.45 28.72 23.26
CA LEU A 119 -8.54 27.74 22.17
C LEU A 119 -7.16 27.48 21.54
N TYR A 120 -6.42 28.55 21.20
CA TYR A 120 -5.08 28.41 20.62
C TYR A 120 -4.06 27.94 21.64
N THR A 121 -4.04 28.49 22.83
CA THR A 121 -3.10 28.11 23.88
C THR A 121 -3.26 26.64 24.25
N ALA A 122 -4.47 26.19 24.51
CA ALA A 122 -4.75 24.80 24.82
C ALA A 122 -4.39 23.87 23.63
N SER A 123 -4.65 24.29 22.39
CA SER A 123 -4.26 23.53 21.20
C SER A 123 -2.75 23.38 21.07
N ILE A 124 -1.95 24.45 21.29
CA ILE A 124 -0.48 24.38 21.33
C ILE A 124 -0.01 23.39 22.41
N LEU A 125 -0.57 23.47 23.60
CA LEU A 125 -0.19 22.60 24.71
C LEU A 125 -0.56 21.13 24.44
N VAL A 126 -1.75 20.86 23.88
CA VAL A 126 -2.18 19.52 23.46
C VAL A 126 -1.21 18.92 22.43
N GLU A 127 -0.87 19.66 21.37
CA GLU A 127 0.06 19.18 20.36
C GLU A 127 1.47 18.99 20.91
N THR A 128 1.93 19.90 21.79
CA THR A 128 3.21 19.74 22.49
C THR A 128 3.25 18.43 23.28
N VAL A 129 2.22 18.15 24.06
CA VAL A 129 2.10 16.89 24.82
C VAL A 129 2.04 15.68 23.90
N SER A 130 1.34 15.79 22.78
CA SER A 130 1.19 14.72 21.78
C SER A 130 2.52 14.32 21.13
N LEU A 131 3.47 15.26 20.99
CA LEU A 131 4.82 14.99 20.48
C LEU A 131 5.62 14.00 21.35
N PHE A 132 5.38 13.96 22.64
CA PHE A 132 6.02 13.01 23.57
C PHE A 132 5.28 11.66 23.59
N TRP A 133 3.96 11.68 23.41
CA TRP A 133 3.14 10.47 23.41
C TRP A 133 3.40 9.57 22.18
N SER A 134 3.54 10.16 20.98
CA SER A 134 3.64 9.40 19.73
C SER A 134 4.86 8.48 19.66
N PRO A 135 6.11 8.93 19.95
CA PRO A 135 7.27 8.04 19.98
C PRO A 135 7.16 6.93 21.02
N ALA A 136 6.62 7.24 22.21
CA ALA A 136 6.43 6.25 23.27
C ALA A 136 5.47 5.13 22.82
N LYS A 137 4.39 5.47 22.13
CA LYS A 137 3.46 4.51 21.53
C LYS A 137 4.14 3.67 20.44
N GLU A 138 4.82 4.30 19.48
CA GLU A 138 5.47 3.60 18.36
C GLU A 138 6.54 2.61 18.85
N ALA A 139 7.28 2.99 19.90
CA ALA A 139 8.24 2.09 20.53
C ALA A 139 7.60 0.98 21.37
N THR A 140 6.31 1.08 21.71
CA THR A 140 5.60 0.04 22.49
C THR A 140 5.07 -1.08 21.62
N VAL A 141 4.58 -0.80 20.40
CA VAL A 141 3.97 -1.78 19.50
C VAL A 141 4.90 -2.97 19.18
N PRO A 142 6.20 -2.78 18.83
CA PRO A 142 7.10 -3.89 18.54
C PRO A 142 7.37 -4.82 19.73
N ASN A 143 7.14 -4.34 20.96
CA ASN A 143 7.32 -5.15 22.17
C ASN A 143 6.10 -6.00 22.53
N LEU A 144 4.93 -5.68 21.97
CA LEU A 144 3.67 -6.39 22.20
C LEU A 144 3.35 -7.41 21.12
N VAL A 145 4.04 -7.35 19.98
CA VAL A 145 3.74 -8.15 18.79
C VAL A 145 4.98 -8.90 18.30
N PRO A 146 4.89 -10.21 17.98
CA PRO A 146 5.99 -10.97 17.39
C PRO A 146 6.49 -10.34 16.08
N LYS A 147 7.79 -10.43 15.78
CA LYS A 147 8.42 -9.77 14.63
C LYS A 147 7.72 -10.07 13.29
N HIS A 148 7.31 -11.33 13.06
CA HIS A 148 6.62 -11.76 11.84
C HIS A 148 5.20 -11.18 11.67
N LYS A 149 4.61 -10.59 12.72
CA LYS A 149 3.28 -9.95 12.69
C LYS A 149 3.34 -8.42 12.75
N LEU A 150 4.53 -7.81 12.78
CA LEU A 150 4.69 -6.35 12.91
C LEU A 150 4.10 -5.58 11.72
N GLU A 151 4.21 -6.11 10.51
CA GLU A 151 3.61 -5.49 9.32
C GLU A 151 2.08 -5.40 9.45
N ASN A 152 1.44 -6.50 9.83
CA ASN A 152 0.00 -6.53 10.08
C ASN A 152 -0.41 -5.61 11.25
N ALA A 153 0.44 -5.50 12.29
CA ALA A 153 0.18 -4.60 13.41
C ALA A 153 0.22 -3.13 12.97
N ASN A 154 1.17 -2.76 12.12
CA ASN A 154 1.27 -1.42 11.56
C ASN A 154 0.08 -1.09 10.66
N GLN A 155 -0.35 -2.03 9.79
CA GLN A 155 -1.53 -1.85 8.93
C GLN A 155 -2.80 -1.61 9.76
N VAL A 156 -3.02 -2.43 10.79
CA VAL A 156 -4.19 -2.30 11.69
C VAL A 156 -4.11 -1.01 12.51
N SER A 157 -2.91 -0.55 12.89
CA SER A 157 -2.71 0.73 13.58
C SER A 157 -3.00 1.94 12.67
N LEU A 158 -2.62 1.87 11.40
CA LEU A 158 -2.98 2.89 10.40
C LEU A 158 -4.49 2.94 10.17
N LEU A 159 -5.16 1.77 10.16
CA LEU A 159 -6.62 1.71 10.07
C LEU A 159 -7.28 2.36 11.30
N ALA A 160 -6.75 2.19 12.50
CA ALA A 160 -7.22 2.89 13.68
C ALA A 160 -7.02 4.41 13.57
N ALA A 161 -5.89 4.85 13.01
CA ALA A 161 -5.58 6.28 12.91
C ALA A 161 -6.45 7.02 11.88
N TYR A 162 -6.70 6.43 10.72
CA TYR A 162 -7.39 7.11 9.60
C TYR A 162 -8.81 6.58 9.36
N GLY A 163 -9.08 5.30 9.62
CA GLY A 163 -10.39 4.70 9.42
C GLY A 163 -11.45 5.18 10.41
N THR A 164 -11.06 5.83 11.50
CA THR A 164 -11.97 6.45 12.48
C THR A 164 -12.46 7.83 12.05
N ALA A 165 -11.82 8.48 11.05
CA ALA A 165 -12.21 9.81 10.60
C ALA A 165 -13.64 9.90 10.05
N PRO A 166 -14.13 8.98 9.17
CA PRO A 166 -15.52 9.01 8.72
C PRO A 166 -16.51 8.80 9.87
N ILE A 167 -16.16 7.97 10.85
CA ILE A 167 -17.00 7.71 12.02
C ILE A 167 -17.09 8.97 12.90
N ALA A 168 -15.97 9.64 13.15
CA ALA A 168 -15.93 10.90 13.90
C ALA A 168 -16.74 11.99 13.20
N ALA A 169 -16.64 12.07 11.86
CA ALA A 169 -17.38 13.00 11.05
C ALA A 169 -18.91 12.74 11.11
N ALA A 170 -19.33 11.49 11.03
CA ALA A 170 -20.74 11.10 11.17
C ALA A 170 -21.26 11.44 12.58
N VAL A 171 -20.50 11.14 13.63
CA VAL A 171 -20.86 11.48 15.01
C VAL A 171 -20.96 13.00 15.17
N PHE A 172 -20.01 13.78 14.63
CA PHE A 172 -20.08 15.25 14.65
C PHE A 172 -21.35 15.77 13.98
N SER A 173 -21.73 15.22 12.80
CA SER A 173 -22.95 15.58 12.10
C SER A 173 -24.22 15.30 12.92
N ILE A 174 -24.27 14.13 13.57
CA ILE A 174 -25.38 13.76 14.46
C ILE A 174 -25.46 14.71 15.65
N LEU A 175 -24.32 15.04 16.28
CA LEU A 175 -24.28 15.99 17.37
C LEU A 175 -24.76 17.38 16.93
N ALA A 176 -24.39 17.82 15.72
CA ALA A 176 -24.85 19.10 15.17
C ALA A 176 -26.37 19.13 14.94
N LEU A 177 -26.97 18.03 14.43
CA LEU A 177 -28.42 17.90 14.26
C LEU A 177 -29.13 17.90 15.62
N ILE A 178 -28.66 17.14 16.59
CA ILE A 178 -29.26 17.05 17.93
C ILE A 178 -29.17 18.39 18.65
N SER A 179 -27.99 19.03 18.67
CA SER A 179 -27.80 20.32 19.34
C SER A 179 -28.66 21.42 18.70
N GLY A 180 -28.78 21.44 17.36
CA GLY A 180 -29.66 22.35 16.64
C GLY A 180 -31.14 22.15 16.99
N ALA A 181 -31.60 20.90 17.05
CA ALA A 181 -32.96 20.56 17.45
C ALA A 181 -33.27 20.96 18.90
N ILE A 182 -32.34 20.71 19.82
CA ILE A 182 -32.49 21.12 21.23
C ILE A 182 -32.48 22.65 21.36
N ALA A 183 -31.57 23.34 20.69
CA ALA A 183 -31.52 24.79 20.70
C ALA A 183 -32.81 25.42 20.17
N ALA A 184 -33.39 24.87 19.11
CA ALA A 184 -34.67 25.32 18.54
C ALA A 184 -35.84 25.06 19.51
N ALA A 185 -35.87 23.89 20.16
CA ALA A 185 -36.96 23.51 21.06
C ALA A 185 -36.96 24.30 22.38
N PHE A 186 -35.79 24.63 22.91
CA PHE A 186 -35.65 25.23 24.24
C PHE A 186 -35.14 26.69 24.22
N SER A 187 -34.96 27.31 23.06
CA SER A 187 -34.40 28.66 22.89
C SER A 187 -33.06 28.88 23.64
N LEU A 188 -32.25 27.84 23.74
CA LEU A 188 -30.98 27.89 24.47
C LEU A 188 -29.92 28.58 23.62
N LYS A 189 -29.23 29.56 24.20
CA LYS A 189 -28.10 30.26 23.55
C LYS A 189 -26.77 29.52 23.58
N HIS A 190 -26.65 28.47 24.36
CA HIS A 190 -25.38 27.76 24.64
C HIS A 190 -25.60 26.23 24.62
N GLY A 191 -24.66 25.51 24.03
CA GLY A 191 -24.66 24.06 23.91
C GLY A 191 -24.38 23.65 22.46
N SER A 192 -23.23 24.08 21.90
CA SER A 192 -22.91 23.80 20.51
C SER A 192 -22.47 22.32 20.33
N ALA A 193 -22.66 21.79 19.15
CA ALA A 193 -22.11 20.47 18.76
C ALA A 193 -20.60 20.40 18.99
N ALA A 194 -19.91 21.54 18.80
CA ALA A 194 -18.47 21.65 19.03
C ALA A 194 -18.11 21.41 20.51
N ASP A 195 -18.87 21.95 21.45
CA ASP A 195 -18.59 21.77 22.89
C ASP A 195 -18.76 20.30 23.29
N ILE A 196 -19.86 19.67 22.86
CA ILE A 196 -20.13 18.24 23.15
C ILE A 196 -19.04 17.37 22.54
N ALA A 197 -18.62 17.65 21.30
CA ALA A 197 -17.57 16.92 20.62
C ALA A 197 -16.22 17.07 21.31
N LEU A 198 -15.89 18.24 21.86
CA LEU A 198 -14.68 18.49 22.66
C LEU A 198 -14.70 17.70 23.97
N TYR A 199 -15.85 17.61 24.65
CA TYR A 199 -15.99 16.78 25.85
C TYR A 199 -15.82 15.30 25.53
N ILE A 200 -16.43 14.79 24.44
CA ILE A 200 -16.23 13.39 24.00
C ILE A 200 -14.75 13.12 23.70
N ASN A 201 -14.08 14.05 23.01
CA ASN A 201 -12.64 13.94 22.75
C ASN A 201 -11.84 13.93 24.05
N ALA A 202 -12.11 14.81 25.00
CA ALA A 202 -11.45 14.80 26.30
C ALA A 202 -11.59 13.42 26.97
N PHE A 203 -12.80 12.89 27.07
CA PHE A 203 -13.03 11.56 27.67
C PHE A 203 -12.33 10.42 26.91
N SER A 204 -12.11 10.55 25.61
CA SER A 204 -11.35 9.54 24.84
C SER A 204 -9.90 9.41 25.36
N PHE A 205 -9.26 10.52 25.73
CA PHE A 205 -7.93 10.51 26.35
C PHE A 205 -7.95 9.95 27.78
N ALA A 206 -8.96 10.25 28.57
CA ALA A 206 -9.11 9.63 29.90
C ALA A 206 -9.25 8.09 29.78
N PHE A 207 -10.02 7.62 28.81
CA PHE A 207 -10.15 6.19 28.52
C PHE A 207 -8.83 5.57 28.05
N CYS A 208 -8.06 6.29 27.22
CA CYS A 208 -6.75 5.85 26.77
C CYS A 208 -5.77 5.75 27.96
N ALA A 209 -5.69 6.78 28.81
CA ALA A 209 -4.87 6.78 30.03
C ALA A 209 -5.20 5.59 30.94
N PHE A 210 -6.48 5.33 31.17
CA PHE A 210 -6.95 4.21 31.99
C PHE A 210 -6.57 2.85 31.38
N THR A 211 -6.70 2.71 30.05
CA THR A 211 -6.34 1.47 29.36
C THR A 211 -4.84 1.22 29.43
N VAL A 212 -4.02 2.24 29.18
CA VAL A 212 -2.55 2.14 29.27
C VAL A 212 -2.12 1.87 30.72
N TYR A 213 -2.80 2.46 31.71
CA TYR A 213 -2.58 2.15 33.13
C TYR A 213 -2.83 0.68 33.47
N ARG A 214 -3.82 0.03 32.84
CA ARG A 214 -4.10 -1.40 33.04
C ARG A 214 -3.19 -2.34 32.24
N LEU A 215 -2.43 -1.84 31.26
CA LEU A 215 -1.48 -2.63 30.47
C LEU A 215 -0.15 -2.74 31.20
N LYS A 216 0.04 -3.87 31.93
CA LYS A 216 1.29 -4.16 32.65
C LYS A 216 2.41 -4.68 31.73
N ASP A 217 2.08 -5.11 30.54
CA ASP A 217 2.98 -5.75 29.55
C ASP A 217 3.86 -4.75 28.78
N ILE A 218 3.70 -3.44 29.03
CA ILE A 218 4.55 -2.40 28.44
C ILE A 218 5.89 -2.39 29.16
N PRO A 219 7.03 -2.61 28.47
CA PRO A 219 8.35 -2.64 29.11
C PRO A 219 8.68 -1.33 29.82
N LYS A 220 9.19 -1.45 31.04
CA LYS A 220 9.70 -0.33 31.82
C LYS A 220 11.13 -0.04 31.37
N GLY A 221 11.37 1.15 30.87
CA GLY A 221 12.71 1.68 30.66
C GLY A 221 13.13 1.94 29.21
N PRO A 222 14.20 2.72 29.02
CA PRO A 222 14.70 3.08 27.71
C PRO A 222 15.32 1.87 26.99
N SER A 223 15.07 1.77 25.69
CA SER A 223 15.77 0.79 24.83
C SER A 223 17.22 1.25 24.67
N GLU A 224 18.17 0.46 25.16
CA GLU A 224 19.61 0.75 25.09
C GLU A 224 20.22 0.72 23.67
N LYS A 225 19.44 0.46 22.63
CA LYS A 225 19.92 0.33 21.25
C LYS A 225 19.22 1.30 20.31
N ASN A 226 19.78 2.48 20.15
CA ASN A 226 20.01 3.20 18.90
C ASN A 226 20.45 4.64 19.19
N LYS A 227 21.72 4.82 19.51
CA LYS A 227 22.40 6.12 19.37
C LYS A 227 22.77 6.30 17.90
N VAL A 228 21.85 6.73 17.07
CA VAL A 228 22.18 7.33 15.78
C VAL A 228 22.12 8.84 15.97
N ASN A 229 23.24 9.42 16.34
CA ASN A 229 23.47 10.88 16.32
C ASN A 229 23.74 11.30 14.86
N GLU A 230 22.76 11.18 13.96
CA GLU A 230 22.84 11.87 12.68
C GLU A 230 22.13 13.21 12.80
N SER A 231 22.82 14.29 12.45
CA SER A 231 22.22 15.62 12.44
C SER A 231 21.08 15.67 11.43
N MET A 232 19.90 16.13 11.83
CA MET A 232 18.69 16.22 11.01
C MET A 232 18.94 16.95 9.68
N GLY A 233 19.82 17.96 9.68
CA GLY A 233 20.22 18.67 8.45
C GLY A 233 20.97 17.80 7.43
N ARG A 234 21.77 16.85 7.91
CA ARG A 234 22.51 15.92 7.03
C ARG A 234 21.58 14.89 6.41
N SER A 235 20.65 14.35 7.17
CA SER A 235 19.62 13.41 6.68
C SER A 235 18.68 14.08 5.67
N LEU A 236 18.33 15.35 5.84
CA LEU A 236 17.56 16.13 4.86
C LEU A 236 18.32 16.37 3.56
N LEU A 237 19.62 16.70 3.63
CA LEU A 237 20.47 16.89 2.44
C LEU A 237 20.69 15.58 1.68
N GLU A 238 20.88 14.48 2.37
CA GLU A 238 21.01 13.15 1.75
C GLU A 238 19.68 12.74 1.11
N GLY A 239 18.54 12.98 1.76
CA GLY A 239 17.20 12.77 1.21
C GLY A 239 16.99 13.61 -0.07
N TRP A 240 17.41 14.86 -0.10
CA TRP A 240 17.30 15.73 -1.29
C TRP A 240 18.18 15.25 -2.44
N LYS A 241 19.41 14.81 -2.18
CA LYS A 241 20.29 14.19 -3.20
C LYS A 241 19.66 12.92 -3.77
N PHE A 242 19.01 12.12 -2.95
CA PHE A 242 18.29 10.93 -3.40
C PHE A 242 17.10 11.28 -4.31
N VAL A 243 16.30 12.30 -3.96
CA VAL A 243 15.19 12.80 -4.81
C VAL A 243 15.70 13.26 -6.18
N SER A 244 16.87 13.88 -6.23
CA SER A 244 17.46 14.36 -7.49
C SER A 244 18.04 13.25 -8.38
N SER A 245 18.25 12.04 -7.87
CA SER A 245 18.95 10.95 -8.55
C SER A 245 18.18 10.31 -9.72
N SER A 246 16.85 10.29 -9.68
CA SER A 246 16.02 9.63 -10.70
C SER A 246 14.81 10.48 -11.09
N LYS A 247 14.50 10.50 -12.41
CA LYS A 247 13.28 11.17 -12.92
C LYS A 247 12.00 10.56 -12.36
N VAL A 248 12.00 9.24 -12.13
CA VAL A 248 10.84 8.50 -11.58
C VAL A 248 10.60 8.90 -10.13
N ILE A 249 11.66 8.91 -9.30
CA ILE A 249 11.57 9.30 -7.89
C ILE A 249 11.14 10.76 -7.75
N ARG A 250 11.68 11.66 -8.58
CA ARG A 250 11.22 13.06 -8.61
C ARG A 250 9.75 13.19 -8.95
N GLY A 251 9.31 12.56 -10.05
CA GLY A 251 7.90 12.58 -10.45
C GLY A 251 6.97 12.02 -9.38
N LEU A 252 7.40 10.97 -8.68
CA LEU A 252 6.66 10.35 -7.59
C LEU A 252 6.53 11.31 -6.40
N ILE A 253 7.63 11.87 -5.92
CA ILE A 253 7.62 12.74 -4.74
C ILE A 253 6.87 14.05 -5.03
N PHE A 254 7.14 14.71 -6.16
CA PHE A 254 6.38 15.90 -6.54
C PHE A 254 4.90 15.61 -6.72
N GLY A 255 4.54 14.45 -7.30
CA GLY A 255 3.16 14.01 -7.40
C GLY A 255 2.50 13.83 -6.04
N MET A 256 3.19 13.18 -5.10
CA MET A 256 2.69 13.03 -3.73
C MET A 256 2.48 14.39 -3.04
N LEU A 257 3.45 15.31 -3.16
CA LEU A 257 3.31 16.66 -2.58
C LEU A 257 2.13 17.41 -3.19
N GLY A 258 1.93 17.35 -4.51
CA GLY A 258 0.79 17.96 -5.19
C GLY A 258 -0.56 17.37 -4.74
N ALA A 259 -0.62 16.06 -4.50
CA ALA A 259 -1.80 15.42 -3.92
C ALA A 259 -2.14 15.96 -2.53
N PHE A 260 -1.11 16.19 -1.70
CA PHE A 260 -1.30 16.75 -0.36
C PHE A 260 -1.61 18.26 -0.37
N VAL A 261 -1.20 19.01 -1.39
CA VAL A 261 -1.68 20.38 -1.61
C VAL A 261 -3.19 20.37 -1.87
N ALA A 262 -3.68 19.51 -2.76
CA ALA A 262 -5.11 19.41 -3.04
C ALA A 262 -5.91 18.94 -1.81
N ALA A 263 -5.44 17.88 -1.13
CA ALA A 263 -6.08 17.37 0.06
C ALA A 263 -6.11 18.40 1.20
N GLY A 264 -5.01 19.11 1.41
CA GLY A 264 -4.92 20.17 2.40
C GLY A 264 -5.88 21.34 2.12
N ALA A 265 -6.03 21.73 0.85
CA ALA A 265 -6.99 22.75 0.46
C ALA A 265 -8.44 22.32 0.74
N VAL A 266 -8.82 21.08 0.38
CA VAL A 266 -10.17 20.55 0.64
C VAL A 266 -10.45 20.51 2.16
N ILE A 267 -9.54 19.94 2.94
CA ILE A 267 -9.72 19.78 4.39
C ILE A 267 -9.71 21.15 5.08
N GLY A 268 -8.79 22.04 4.71
CA GLY A 268 -8.65 23.36 5.30
C GLY A 268 -9.82 24.30 5.02
N LEU A 269 -10.46 24.14 3.85
CA LEU A 269 -11.56 24.99 3.41
C LEU A 269 -12.94 24.32 3.56
N ALA A 270 -13.00 23.02 3.92
CA ALA A 270 -14.27 22.30 4.00
C ALA A 270 -15.33 23.02 4.86
N ARG A 271 -14.91 23.58 5.99
CA ARG A 271 -15.81 24.32 6.88
C ARG A 271 -16.35 25.59 6.26
N THR A 272 -15.47 26.39 5.64
CA THR A 272 -15.84 27.63 4.96
C THR A 272 -16.71 27.34 3.74
N PHE A 273 -16.33 26.36 2.93
CA PHE A 273 -17.08 25.95 1.74
C PHE A 273 -18.51 25.51 2.07
N VAL A 274 -18.70 24.74 3.15
CA VAL A 274 -20.05 24.36 3.63
C VAL A 274 -20.83 25.57 4.12
N GLY A 275 -20.16 26.54 4.74
CA GLY A 275 -20.74 27.84 5.12
C GLY A 275 -21.23 28.62 3.89
N ASP A 276 -20.42 28.66 2.82
CA ASP A 276 -20.76 29.30 1.55
C ASP A 276 -22.02 28.68 0.89
N LEU A 277 -22.19 27.36 1.05
CA LEU A 277 -23.37 26.62 0.60
C LEU A 277 -24.60 26.81 1.53
N GLN A 278 -24.49 27.54 2.62
CA GLN A 278 -25.52 27.74 3.65
C GLN A 278 -26.11 26.41 4.20
N ALA A 279 -25.31 25.37 4.20
CA ALA A 279 -25.77 24.01 4.44
C ALA A 279 -25.78 23.60 5.93
N GLY A 280 -25.31 24.48 6.82
CA GLY A 280 -25.30 24.27 8.26
C GLY A 280 -24.17 23.36 8.77
N GLU A 281 -24.08 23.21 10.10
CA GLU A 281 -22.95 22.51 10.74
C GLU A 281 -22.90 21.01 10.48
N ALA A 282 -24.07 20.36 10.37
CA ALA A 282 -24.14 18.94 10.08
C ALA A 282 -23.54 18.58 8.71
N ALA A 283 -23.72 19.43 7.71
CA ALA A 283 -23.19 19.26 6.38
C ALA A 283 -21.66 19.29 6.36
N TYR A 284 -21.00 20.02 7.25
CA TYR A 284 -19.55 20.01 7.40
C TYR A 284 -19.04 18.61 7.76
N GLY A 285 -19.64 17.96 8.76
CA GLY A 285 -19.27 16.59 9.11
C GLY A 285 -19.53 15.60 7.96
N VAL A 286 -20.70 15.73 7.27
CA VAL A 286 -21.02 14.85 6.13
C VAL A 286 -19.99 15.01 5.01
N LEU A 287 -19.66 16.25 4.62
CA LEU A 287 -18.67 16.51 3.57
C LEU A 287 -17.28 15.98 3.96
N PHE A 288 -16.85 16.24 5.18
CA PHE A 288 -15.57 15.76 5.70
C PHE A 288 -15.53 14.23 5.73
N GLY A 289 -16.59 13.59 6.21
CA GLY A 289 -16.72 12.12 6.22
C GLY A 289 -16.68 11.53 4.81
N ALA A 290 -17.33 12.19 3.84
CA ALA A 290 -17.35 11.77 2.45
C ALA A 290 -15.95 11.75 1.80
N VAL A 291 -15.07 12.74 2.11
CA VAL A 291 -13.67 12.74 1.65
C VAL A 291 -12.95 11.45 2.12
N PHE A 292 -13.05 11.14 3.41
CA PHE A 292 -12.36 9.99 3.99
C PHE A 292 -13.01 8.65 3.61
N ALA A 293 -14.33 8.62 3.40
CA ALA A 293 -15.01 7.45 2.87
C ALA A 293 -14.54 7.15 1.43
N GLY A 294 -14.47 8.18 0.59
CA GLY A 294 -13.88 8.08 -0.74
C GLY A 294 -12.45 7.60 -0.70
N LEU A 295 -11.60 8.20 0.14
CA LEU A 295 -10.21 7.82 0.32
C LEU A 295 -10.06 6.33 0.69
N ALA A 296 -10.86 5.86 1.65
CA ALA A 296 -10.87 4.47 2.08
C ALA A 296 -11.31 3.52 0.94
N LEU A 297 -12.34 3.89 0.17
CA LEU A 297 -12.77 3.16 -1.02
C LEU A 297 -11.65 3.06 -2.06
N GLY A 298 -10.96 4.16 -2.34
CA GLY A 298 -9.84 4.20 -3.28
C GLY A 298 -8.67 3.33 -2.86
N ILE A 299 -8.30 3.36 -1.58
CA ILE A 299 -7.24 2.50 -1.03
C ILE A 299 -7.63 1.02 -1.09
N ALA A 300 -8.87 0.67 -0.76
CA ALA A 300 -9.32 -0.71 -0.70
C ALA A 300 -9.62 -1.34 -2.06
N ALA A 301 -10.29 -0.58 -2.95
CA ALA A 301 -10.74 -1.07 -4.25
C ALA A 301 -9.74 -0.78 -5.38
N GLY A 302 -8.97 0.32 -5.29
CA GLY A 302 -8.07 0.77 -6.34
C GLY A 302 -7.09 -0.30 -6.82
N PRO A 303 -6.31 -0.96 -5.94
CA PRO A 303 -5.39 -2.02 -6.34
C PRO A 303 -6.04 -3.21 -7.03
N LYS A 304 -7.32 -3.50 -6.72
CA LYS A 304 -8.07 -4.61 -7.33
C LYS A 304 -8.66 -4.21 -8.69
N VAL A 305 -9.30 -3.05 -8.76
CA VAL A 305 -9.94 -2.54 -9.99
C VAL A 305 -8.91 -2.22 -11.07
N PHE A 306 -7.78 -1.65 -10.67
CA PHE A 306 -6.71 -1.24 -11.56
C PHE A 306 -5.47 -2.16 -11.49
N ALA A 307 -5.65 -3.42 -11.09
CA ALA A 307 -4.56 -4.40 -10.95
C ALA A 307 -3.68 -4.52 -12.20
N GLN A 308 -4.25 -4.29 -13.36
CA GLN A 308 -3.66 -4.45 -14.68
C GLN A 308 -3.02 -3.19 -15.25
N PHE A 309 -3.25 -2.05 -14.59
CA PHE A 309 -2.62 -0.82 -14.99
C PHE A 309 -1.16 -0.75 -14.54
N SER A 310 -0.32 -0.16 -15.38
CA SER A 310 1.00 0.27 -14.94
C SER A 310 0.85 1.20 -13.73
N ARG A 311 1.47 0.85 -12.60
CA ARG A 311 1.41 1.65 -11.37
C ARG A 311 1.91 3.08 -11.59
N ARG A 312 2.92 3.26 -12.48
CA ARG A 312 3.48 4.57 -12.82
C ARG A 312 2.45 5.44 -13.51
N ARG A 313 1.71 4.90 -14.49
CA ARG A 313 0.65 5.61 -15.20
C ARG A 313 -0.57 5.85 -14.31
N LEU A 314 -0.95 4.84 -13.53
CA LEU A 314 -2.09 4.92 -12.62
C LEU A 314 -1.93 6.04 -11.60
N PHE A 315 -0.73 6.20 -11.02
CA PHE A 315 -0.45 7.25 -10.05
C PHE A 315 -0.73 8.64 -10.62
N GLY A 316 -0.13 8.98 -11.77
CA GLY A 316 -0.30 10.29 -12.40
C GLY A 316 -1.73 10.52 -12.89
N ALA A 317 -2.37 9.50 -13.48
CA ALA A 317 -3.75 9.57 -13.94
C ALA A 317 -4.74 9.77 -12.78
N ALA A 318 -4.60 9.01 -11.69
CA ALA A 318 -5.44 9.14 -10.51
C ALA A 318 -5.29 10.52 -9.84
N LEU A 319 -4.06 11.04 -9.75
CA LEU A 319 -3.82 12.38 -9.23
C LEU A 319 -4.48 13.46 -10.11
N THR A 320 -4.31 13.38 -11.43
CA THR A 320 -4.94 14.31 -12.39
C THR A 320 -6.47 14.26 -12.28
N THR A 321 -7.05 13.05 -12.20
CA THR A 321 -8.50 12.87 -12.06
C THR A 321 -9.01 13.41 -10.72
N SER A 322 -8.27 13.20 -9.62
CA SER A 322 -8.60 13.80 -8.32
C SER A 322 -8.60 15.33 -8.39
N GLY A 323 -7.58 15.93 -9.06
CA GLY A 323 -7.52 17.37 -9.31
C GLY A 323 -8.70 17.87 -10.16
N PHE A 324 -9.14 17.10 -11.15
CA PHE A 324 -10.31 17.43 -11.97
C PHE A 324 -11.61 17.42 -11.15
N PHE A 325 -11.80 16.45 -10.25
CA PHE A 325 -12.93 16.46 -9.34
C PHE A 325 -12.87 17.62 -8.34
N LEU A 326 -11.68 18.04 -7.91
CA LEU A 326 -11.52 19.25 -7.10
C LEU A 326 -11.92 20.51 -7.87
N LEU A 327 -11.60 20.59 -9.17
CA LEU A 327 -12.03 21.67 -10.04
C LEU A 327 -13.56 21.74 -10.12
N ILE A 328 -14.21 20.59 -10.34
CA ILE A 328 -15.68 20.52 -10.38
C ILE A 328 -16.25 20.93 -9.01
N LEU A 329 -15.68 20.46 -7.90
CA LEU A 329 -16.13 20.81 -6.56
C LEU A 329 -16.09 22.32 -6.32
N ALA A 330 -15.05 23.02 -6.77
CA ALA A 330 -14.91 24.45 -6.63
C ALA A 330 -16.00 25.24 -7.37
N LEU A 331 -16.62 24.64 -8.40
CA LEU A 331 -17.66 25.28 -9.22
C LEU A 331 -19.09 24.93 -8.79
N ILE A 332 -19.26 23.91 -7.94
CA ILE A 332 -20.57 23.41 -7.52
C ILE A 332 -21.10 24.22 -6.33
N GLN A 333 -22.38 24.64 -6.44
CA GLN A 333 -23.12 25.33 -5.38
C GLN A 333 -24.27 24.49 -4.79
N ASN A 334 -24.19 23.17 -4.95
CA ASN A 334 -25.18 22.24 -4.43
C ASN A 334 -24.51 21.20 -3.53
N LEU A 335 -24.99 21.09 -2.29
CA LEU A 335 -24.40 20.20 -1.29
C LEU A 335 -24.42 18.72 -1.69
N VAL A 336 -25.53 18.25 -2.28
CA VAL A 336 -25.68 16.84 -2.65
C VAL A 336 -24.68 16.46 -3.74
N LEU A 337 -24.56 17.31 -4.76
CA LEU A 337 -23.55 17.13 -5.81
C LEU A 337 -22.13 17.26 -5.26
N ALA A 338 -21.89 18.22 -4.37
CA ALA A 338 -20.59 18.37 -3.71
C ALA A 338 -20.19 17.10 -2.94
N ILE A 339 -21.08 16.48 -2.20
CA ILE A 339 -20.82 15.21 -1.48
C ILE A 339 -20.46 14.10 -2.45
N LEU A 340 -21.19 13.94 -3.56
CA LEU A 340 -20.89 12.91 -4.56
C LEU A 340 -19.51 13.12 -5.20
N ILE A 341 -19.21 14.37 -5.58
CA ILE A 341 -17.90 14.73 -6.18
C ILE A 341 -16.77 14.53 -5.19
N VAL A 342 -16.97 14.86 -3.93
CA VAL A 342 -15.94 14.67 -2.88
C VAL A 342 -15.66 13.20 -2.62
N VAL A 343 -16.63 12.30 -2.71
CA VAL A 343 -16.39 10.84 -2.64
C VAL A 343 -15.51 10.39 -3.79
N LEU A 344 -15.79 10.85 -5.03
CA LEU A 344 -14.98 10.53 -6.21
C LEU A 344 -13.56 11.11 -6.09
N LEU A 345 -13.44 12.37 -5.69
CA LEU A 345 -12.17 13.04 -5.41
C LEU A 345 -11.35 12.21 -4.40
N GLY A 346 -11.95 11.84 -3.28
CA GLY A 346 -11.33 11.02 -2.25
C GLY A 346 -10.89 9.66 -2.78
N ALA A 347 -11.73 8.99 -3.59
CA ALA A 347 -11.41 7.68 -4.15
C ALA A 347 -10.16 7.74 -5.06
N PHE A 348 -10.07 8.70 -5.96
CA PHE A 348 -8.89 8.86 -6.82
C PHE A 348 -7.66 9.35 -6.04
N ALA A 349 -7.82 10.18 -5.02
CA ALA A 349 -6.76 10.52 -4.08
C ALA A 349 -6.24 9.28 -3.33
N GLY A 350 -7.13 8.38 -2.90
CA GLY A 350 -6.79 7.11 -2.25
C GLY A 350 -6.03 6.16 -3.16
N ILE A 351 -6.43 6.05 -4.43
CA ILE A 351 -5.70 5.27 -5.45
C ILE A 351 -4.29 5.85 -5.63
N SER A 352 -4.17 7.17 -5.78
CA SER A 352 -2.88 7.84 -5.91
C SER A 352 -2.01 7.61 -4.67
N TRP A 353 -2.58 7.70 -3.46
CA TRP A 353 -1.88 7.46 -2.20
C TRP A 353 -1.28 6.06 -2.15
N VAL A 354 -2.11 5.01 -2.27
CA VAL A 354 -1.63 3.63 -2.14
C VAL A 354 -0.63 3.27 -3.24
N THR A 355 -0.86 3.75 -4.47
CA THR A 355 0.04 3.52 -5.59
C THR A 355 1.37 4.24 -5.38
N GLY A 356 1.35 5.49 -4.91
CA GLY A 356 2.54 6.28 -4.63
C GLY A 356 3.45 5.65 -3.58
N PHE A 357 2.88 5.24 -2.43
CA PHE A 357 3.65 4.57 -1.36
C PHE A 357 4.16 3.19 -1.78
N THR A 358 3.39 2.43 -2.54
CA THR A 358 3.83 1.13 -3.09
C THR A 358 5.01 1.32 -4.04
N MET A 359 4.94 2.29 -4.95
CA MET A 359 6.04 2.59 -5.88
C MET A 359 7.29 3.08 -5.14
N LEU A 360 7.14 3.95 -4.14
CA LEU A 360 8.25 4.40 -3.32
C LEU A 360 8.97 3.21 -2.67
N GLY A 361 8.22 2.25 -2.14
CA GLY A 361 8.77 1.02 -1.57
C GLY A 361 9.49 0.11 -2.57
N MET A 362 9.11 0.16 -3.84
CA MET A 362 9.72 -0.64 -4.91
C MET A 362 10.95 0.02 -5.57
N GLU A 363 10.98 1.36 -5.64
CA GLU A 363 12.05 2.11 -6.30
C GLU A 363 13.23 2.40 -5.37
N VAL A 364 13.06 2.21 -4.05
CA VAL A 364 14.06 2.52 -3.03
C VAL A 364 14.75 1.24 -2.56
N ALA A 365 16.09 1.23 -2.60
CA ALA A 365 16.91 0.12 -2.11
C ALA A 365 16.71 -0.10 -0.59
N ASP A 366 16.82 -1.36 -0.15
CA ASP A 366 16.47 -1.77 1.22
C ASP A 366 17.29 -1.06 2.31
N ASP A 367 18.56 -0.78 2.06
CA ASP A 367 19.51 -0.13 2.97
C ASP A 367 19.16 1.34 3.28
N VAL A 368 18.49 2.05 2.35
CA VAL A 368 18.07 3.46 2.50
C VAL A 368 16.57 3.64 2.64
N ARG A 369 15.77 2.56 2.53
CA ARG A 369 14.30 2.59 2.51
C ARG A 369 13.72 3.33 3.73
N GLY A 370 14.15 2.98 4.93
CA GLY A 370 13.65 3.60 6.16
C GLY A 370 13.88 5.11 6.21
N ARG A 371 15.07 5.57 5.84
CA ARG A 371 15.42 7.01 5.81
C ARG A 371 14.61 7.75 4.76
N THR A 372 14.46 7.18 3.57
CA THR A 372 13.68 7.79 2.48
C THR A 372 12.21 7.93 2.84
N PHE A 373 11.60 6.90 3.43
CA PHE A 373 10.21 6.97 3.89
C PHE A 373 10.03 8.04 4.98
N ALA A 374 10.93 8.11 5.96
CA ALA A 374 10.91 9.13 7.00
C ALA A 374 11.03 10.55 6.41
N PHE A 375 11.92 10.75 5.46
CA PHE A 375 12.08 12.03 4.76
C PHE A 375 10.80 12.42 4.00
N VAL A 376 10.26 11.52 3.17
CA VAL A 376 9.05 11.78 2.37
C VAL A 376 7.85 12.06 3.28
N GLN A 377 7.67 11.29 4.35
CA GLN A 377 6.61 11.51 5.34
C GLN A 377 6.74 12.87 6.04
N SER A 378 7.95 13.29 6.36
CA SER A 378 8.20 14.62 6.97
C SER A 378 7.86 15.74 5.98
N LEU A 379 8.27 15.59 4.72
CA LEU A 379 7.99 16.56 3.67
C LEU A 379 6.47 16.68 3.39
N ILE A 380 5.77 15.53 3.31
CA ILE A 380 4.31 15.47 3.19
C ILE A 380 3.63 16.20 4.35
N ARG A 381 4.06 15.96 5.58
CA ARG A 381 3.50 16.64 6.76
C ARG A 381 3.68 18.16 6.67
N ILE A 382 4.87 18.62 6.31
CA ILE A 382 5.15 20.06 6.16
C ILE A 382 4.24 20.68 5.10
N VAL A 383 4.10 20.05 3.93
CA VAL A 383 3.26 20.54 2.85
C VAL A 383 1.79 20.54 3.27
N LEU A 384 1.29 19.43 3.79
CA LEU A 384 -0.11 19.29 4.21
C LEU A 384 -0.49 20.38 5.22
N VAL A 385 0.32 20.56 6.23
CA VAL A 385 0.02 21.52 7.31
C VAL A 385 0.22 22.96 6.84
N GLY A 386 1.24 23.19 5.99
CA GLY A 386 1.42 24.49 5.34
C GLY A 386 0.18 24.89 4.54
N VAL A 387 -0.39 23.96 3.77
CA VAL A 387 -1.60 24.23 2.97
C VAL A 387 -2.84 24.38 3.86
N LEU A 388 -2.99 23.53 4.89
CA LEU A 388 -4.09 23.67 5.86
C LEU A 388 -4.12 25.05 6.54
N ALA A 389 -2.94 25.63 6.79
CA ALA A 389 -2.83 26.97 7.34
C ALA A 389 -3.04 28.08 6.28
N VAL A 390 -2.40 27.93 5.13
CA VAL A 390 -2.36 28.98 4.09
C VAL A 390 -3.66 29.07 3.28
N ALA A 391 -4.33 27.95 3.01
CA ALA A 391 -5.55 27.96 2.19
C ALA A 391 -6.68 28.82 2.78
N PRO A 392 -7.01 28.74 4.09
CA PRO A 392 -8.00 29.65 4.68
C PRO A 392 -7.55 31.12 4.68
N ILE A 393 -6.23 31.40 4.81
CA ILE A 393 -5.69 32.76 4.72
C ILE A 393 -5.91 33.34 3.33
N ILE A 394 -5.65 32.56 2.27
CA ILE A 394 -5.90 32.96 0.89
C ILE A 394 -7.40 33.20 0.68
N ALA A 395 -8.25 32.31 1.22
CA ALA A 395 -9.69 32.46 1.13
C ALA A 395 -10.18 33.74 1.84
N ALA A 396 -9.62 34.07 3.03
CA ALA A 396 -9.90 35.31 3.74
C ALA A 396 -9.48 36.55 2.94
N ALA A 397 -8.30 36.50 2.30
CA ALA A 397 -7.77 37.60 1.53
C ALA A 397 -8.57 37.87 0.25
N ILE A 398 -9.09 36.81 -0.38
CA ILE A 398 -9.97 36.93 -1.55
C ILE A 398 -11.35 37.50 -1.11
N GLY A 399 -11.89 37.04 0.03
CA GLY A 399 -13.14 37.51 0.59
C GLY A 399 -14.38 36.92 -0.06
N GLU A 400 -15.51 37.61 0.12
CA GLU A 400 -16.83 37.22 -0.39
C GLU A 400 -17.11 37.90 -1.72
N HIS A 401 -17.58 37.11 -2.68
CA HIS A 401 -17.98 37.62 -4.02
C HIS A 401 -19.32 37.01 -4.42
N SER A 402 -20.28 37.85 -4.70
CA SER A 402 -21.59 37.47 -5.22
C SER A 402 -21.78 38.03 -6.64
N TYR A 403 -22.20 37.18 -7.55
CA TYR A 403 -22.49 37.53 -8.94
C TYR A 403 -23.96 37.26 -9.21
N GLU A 404 -24.62 38.23 -9.78
CA GLU A 404 -26.03 38.17 -10.18
C GLU A 404 -26.11 38.07 -11.71
N ILE A 405 -26.51 36.92 -12.24
CA ILE A 405 -26.66 36.69 -13.68
C ILE A 405 -28.11 36.26 -13.93
N GLN A 406 -28.91 37.10 -14.56
CA GLN A 406 -30.30 36.77 -14.99
C GLN A 406 -31.14 36.05 -13.92
N ASN A 407 -31.29 36.62 -12.72
CA ASN A 407 -32.00 36.04 -11.56
C ASN A 407 -31.35 34.80 -10.91
N ILE A 408 -30.14 34.46 -11.28
CA ILE A 408 -29.36 33.41 -10.59
C ILE A 408 -28.32 34.11 -9.72
N HIS A 409 -28.46 33.99 -8.39
CA HIS A 409 -27.44 34.44 -7.45
C HIS A 409 -26.35 33.38 -7.34
N LEU A 410 -25.16 33.68 -7.84
CA LEU A 410 -23.98 32.82 -7.74
C LEU A 410 -23.03 33.43 -6.71
N THR A 411 -22.77 32.69 -5.63
CA THR A 411 -21.80 33.08 -4.60
C THR A 411 -20.51 32.27 -4.76
N TYR A 412 -19.49 32.90 -5.33
CA TYR A 412 -18.14 32.30 -5.40
C TYR A 412 -17.23 33.07 -4.47
N ASN A 413 -17.07 32.54 -3.25
CA ASN A 413 -16.24 33.12 -2.23
C ASN A 413 -14.78 32.63 -2.30
N GLY A 414 -13.93 33.21 -1.48
CA GLY A 414 -12.49 32.88 -1.44
C GLY A 414 -12.17 31.40 -1.30
N ALA A 415 -13.05 30.61 -0.65
CA ALA A 415 -12.89 29.15 -0.56
C ALA A 415 -12.98 28.49 -1.95
N ALA A 416 -13.97 28.84 -2.77
CA ALA A 416 -14.13 28.33 -4.12
C ALA A 416 -12.92 28.67 -5.02
N PHE A 417 -12.48 29.94 -5.01
CA PHE A 417 -11.29 30.36 -5.76
C PHE A 417 -10.01 29.63 -5.30
N THR A 418 -9.82 29.48 -3.99
CA THR A 418 -8.64 28.80 -3.47
C THR A 418 -8.64 27.31 -3.84
N MET A 419 -9.79 26.64 -3.82
CA MET A 419 -9.95 25.26 -4.29
C MET A 419 -9.70 25.16 -5.80
N PHE A 420 -10.18 26.12 -6.59
CA PHE A 420 -9.96 26.21 -8.03
C PHE A 420 -8.45 26.26 -8.35
N PHE A 421 -7.69 27.18 -7.75
CA PHE A 421 -6.23 27.26 -7.96
C PHE A 421 -5.50 26.00 -7.47
N SER A 422 -5.91 25.45 -6.33
CA SER A 422 -5.34 24.18 -5.83
C SER A 422 -5.61 23.01 -6.78
N SER A 423 -6.76 23.00 -7.47
CA SER A 423 -7.07 22.00 -8.48
C SER A 423 -6.15 22.09 -9.70
N LEU A 424 -5.84 23.30 -10.16
CA LEU A 424 -4.91 23.52 -11.28
C LEU A 424 -3.51 23.01 -10.92
N ILE A 425 -3.06 23.25 -9.69
CA ILE A 425 -1.79 22.71 -9.19
C ILE A 425 -1.81 21.18 -9.22
N ALA A 426 -2.87 20.55 -8.68
CA ALA A 426 -2.99 19.09 -8.64
C ALA A 426 -3.02 18.47 -10.05
N ILE A 427 -3.79 19.04 -10.98
CA ILE A 427 -3.86 18.61 -12.37
C ILE A 427 -2.49 18.74 -13.05
N THR A 428 -1.84 19.89 -12.91
CA THR A 428 -0.52 20.16 -13.54
C THR A 428 0.52 19.18 -13.00
N VAL A 429 0.61 19.03 -11.69
CA VAL A 429 1.56 18.10 -11.05
C VAL A 429 1.23 16.66 -11.43
N GLY A 430 -0.04 16.27 -11.51
CA GLY A 430 -0.49 14.96 -11.96
C GLY A 430 -0.04 14.66 -13.40
N ILE A 431 -0.21 15.60 -14.32
CA ILE A 431 0.24 15.50 -15.72
C ILE A 431 1.77 15.40 -15.80
N ILE A 432 2.50 16.26 -15.06
CA ILE A 432 3.96 16.21 -15.00
C ILE A 432 4.44 14.85 -14.48
N SER A 433 3.87 14.38 -13.37
CA SER A 433 4.20 13.07 -12.79
C SER A 433 3.93 11.94 -13.79
N TYR A 434 2.79 11.98 -14.48
CA TYR A 434 2.46 11.00 -15.54
C TYR A 434 3.52 10.98 -16.64
N HIS A 435 3.96 12.15 -17.12
CA HIS A 435 4.96 12.24 -18.19
C HIS A 435 6.37 11.85 -17.74
N GLN A 436 6.75 12.19 -16.51
CA GLN A 436 8.09 11.84 -15.97
C GLN A 436 8.24 10.33 -15.70
N MET A 437 7.13 9.65 -15.38
CA MET A 437 7.12 8.23 -15.05
C MET A 437 6.63 7.34 -16.20
N LYS A 438 6.55 7.87 -17.44
CA LYS A 438 6.04 7.15 -18.60
C LYS A 438 6.89 5.90 -18.89
N ASP A 439 6.27 4.71 -18.78
CA ASP A 439 6.91 3.40 -18.98
C ASP A 439 6.54 2.71 -20.30
N ARG A 440 5.52 3.20 -21.02
CA ARG A 440 5.05 2.65 -22.30
C ARG A 440 4.93 3.75 -23.35
N PRO A 441 6.01 4.10 -24.10
CA PRO A 441 5.94 5.08 -25.16
C PRO A 441 5.05 4.57 -26.30
N GLY A 442 4.16 5.42 -26.83
CA GLY A 442 3.29 5.09 -27.96
C GLY A 442 1.90 4.54 -27.62
N VAL A 443 1.65 4.10 -26.39
CA VAL A 443 0.32 3.62 -25.97
C VAL A 443 -0.47 4.74 -25.33
N SER A 444 -1.69 5.03 -25.83
CA SER A 444 -2.55 6.08 -25.24
C SER A 444 -3.16 5.63 -23.92
N LEU A 445 -3.40 6.58 -23.01
CA LEU A 445 -4.10 6.28 -21.73
C LEU A 445 -5.49 5.71 -21.98
N PHE A 446 -6.18 6.20 -23.01
CA PHE A 446 -7.52 5.75 -23.34
C PHE A 446 -7.55 4.30 -23.82
N SER A 447 -6.52 3.85 -24.54
CA SER A 447 -6.41 2.42 -24.94
C SER A 447 -6.15 1.53 -23.73
N ASP A 448 -5.33 1.98 -22.77
CA ASP A 448 -5.10 1.26 -21.52
C ASP A 448 -6.39 1.17 -20.69
N ILE A 449 -7.15 2.27 -20.58
CA ILE A 449 -8.45 2.30 -19.88
C ILE A 449 -9.45 1.37 -20.56
N LYS A 450 -9.60 1.47 -21.89
CA LYS A 450 -10.54 0.65 -22.67
C LYS A 450 -10.23 -0.84 -22.55
N SER A 451 -8.96 -1.22 -22.62
CA SER A 451 -8.53 -2.60 -22.49
C SER A 451 -8.66 -3.13 -21.05
N ALA A 452 -8.46 -2.28 -20.01
CA ALA A 452 -8.72 -2.66 -18.63
C ALA A 452 -10.20 -2.94 -18.35
N PHE A 453 -11.10 -2.07 -18.85
CA PHE A 453 -12.55 -2.28 -18.70
C PHE A 453 -13.09 -3.43 -19.55
N ARG A 454 -12.43 -3.78 -20.64
CA ARG A 454 -12.79 -4.96 -21.46
C ARG A 454 -12.19 -6.27 -20.95
N GLY A 455 -11.42 -6.22 -19.87
CA GLY A 455 -10.66 -7.39 -19.39
C GLY A 455 -9.50 -7.79 -20.31
N GLU A 456 -9.20 -6.98 -21.36
CA GLU A 456 -8.18 -7.26 -22.36
C GLU A 456 -6.75 -6.90 -21.91
N LEU A 457 -6.57 -6.16 -20.80
CA LEU A 457 -5.26 -5.74 -20.27
C LEU A 457 -4.72 -6.61 -19.15
N GLY A 458 -5.46 -7.56 -18.72
CA GLY A 458 -5.00 -8.35 -17.63
C GLY A 458 -5.22 -9.82 -17.77
N ALA A 459 -5.89 -10.15 -18.74
CA ALA A 459 -5.37 -11.24 -19.50
C ALA A 459 -4.16 -10.65 -20.26
N ILE A 460 -2.97 -10.78 -19.65
CA ILE A 460 -2.08 -11.66 -20.38
C ILE A 460 -3.00 -12.84 -20.64
N THR A 461 -3.78 -12.73 -21.69
CA THR A 461 -4.40 -13.90 -22.25
C THR A 461 -3.19 -14.76 -22.50
N THR A 462 -2.99 -15.78 -21.68
CA THR A 462 -2.52 -17.04 -22.24
C THR A 462 -3.37 -17.15 -23.48
N PRO A 463 -2.78 -16.95 -24.69
CA PRO A 463 -3.58 -17.02 -25.90
C PRO A 463 -4.37 -18.29 -25.70
N VAL A 464 -5.70 -18.24 -25.86
CA VAL A 464 -6.56 -19.40 -25.68
C VAL A 464 -6.01 -20.43 -26.66
N THR A 465 -5.05 -21.19 -26.18
CA THR A 465 -4.41 -22.25 -26.96
C THR A 465 -5.42 -23.37 -26.99
N LYS A 466 -5.65 -23.90 -28.14
CA LYS A 466 -6.55 -25.07 -28.31
C LYS A 466 -5.98 -26.30 -27.61
N GLY A 467 -4.66 -26.30 -27.33
CA GLY A 467 -3.93 -27.40 -26.71
C GLY A 467 -3.68 -27.18 -25.21
N LEU A 468 -3.25 -28.23 -24.53
CA LEU A 468 -2.88 -28.24 -23.11
C LEU A 468 -1.37 -28.09 -22.94
N PHE A 469 -0.90 -27.15 -22.12
CA PHE A 469 0.51 -26.92 -21.86
C PHE A 469 0.91 -27.36 -20.45
N ILE A 470 1.83 -28.34 -20.37
CA ILE A 470 2.29 -28.98 -19.14
C ILE A 470 3.79 -28.74 -19.00
N ALA A 471 4.25 -28.18 -17.88
CA ALA A 471 5.67 -28.06 -17.55
C ALA A 471 6.04 -28.96 -16.37
N PHE A 472 7.22 -29.59 -16.45
CA PHE A 472 7.82 -30.30 -15.34
C PHE A 472 8.99 -29.50 -14.77
N GLU A 473 8.99 -29.31 -13.47
CA GLU A 473 9.98 -28.55 -12.74
C GLU A 473 10.52 -29.34 -11.54
N GLY A 474 11.59 -28.85 -10.92
CA GLY A 474 12.22 -29.48 -9.77
C GLY A 474 13.73 -29.52 -9.85
N GLY A 475 14.39 -29.87 -8.74
CA GLY A 475 15.83 -29.98 -8.61
C GLY A 475 16.45 -31.05 -9.51
N GLU A 476 17.78 -31.13 -9.45
CA GLU A 476 18.53 -32.13 -10.21
C GLU A 476 18.27 -33.54 -9.65
N GLY A 477 18.25 -34.55 -10.51
CA GLY A 477 18.05 -35.96 -10.12
C GLY A 477 16.63 -36.27 -9.60
N SER A 478 15.64 -35.37 -9.73
CA SER A 478 14.27 -35.56 -9.23
C SER A 478 13.39 -36.47 -10.10
N GLY A 479 13.87 -36.94 -11.24
CA GLY A 479 13.13 -37.90 -12.10
C GLY A 479 12.24 -37.27 -13.17
N LYS A 480 12.34 -35.95 -13.44
CA LYS A 480 11.54 -35.21 -14.45
C LYS A 480 11.48 -35.93 -15.80
N SER A 481 12.65 -36.24 -16.39
CA SER A 481 12.72 -36.84 -17.72
C SER A 481 12.12 -38.25 -17.80
N THR A 482 12.02 -38.97 -16.69
CA THR A 482 11.30 -40.26 -16.60
C THR A 482 9.81 -40.02 -16.61
N GLN A 483 9.32 -39.11 -15.79
CA GLN A 483 7.89 -38.83 -15.67
C GLN A 483 7.32 -38.15 -16.92
N THR A 484 8.09 -37.27 -17.60
CA THR A 484 7.67 -36.66 -18.86
C THR A 484 7.46 -37.71 -19.99
N LYS A 485 8.30 -38.74 -20.02
CA LYS A 485 8.15 -39.83 -21.00
C LYS A 485 6.93 -40.70 -20.69
N LEU A 486 6.79 -41.11 -19.42
CA LEU A 486 5.62 -41.89 -18.98
C LEU A 486 4.30 -41.16 -19.22
N LEU A 487 4.26 -39.86 -18.91
CA LEU A 487 3.06 -39.06 -19.16
C LEU A 487 2.77 -38.96 -20.65
N LYS A 488 3.79 -38.80 -21.49
CA LYS A 488 3.61 -38.81 -22.95
C LYS A 488 3.01 -40.13 -23.41
N GLU A 489 3.59 -41.26 -23.05
CA GLU A 489 3.12 -42.61 -23.39
C GLU A 489 1.68 -42.85 -22.98
N TRP A 490 1.33 -42.42 -21.73
CA TRP A 490 -0.02 -42.53 -21.24
C TRP A 490 -1.01 -41.65 -22.02
N LEU A 491 -0.68 -40.40 -22.37
CA LEU A 491 -1.55 -39.52 -23.15
C LEU A 491 -1.72 -40.04 -24.59
N GLU A 492 -0.66 -40.57 -25.22
CA GLU A 492 -0.72 -41.19 -26.51
C GLU A 492 -1.62 -42.44 -26.54
N SER A 493 -1.61 -43.23 -25.42
CA SER A 493 -2.54 -44.36 -25.26
C SER A 493 -4.02 -43.90 -25.15
N GLN A 494 -4.27 -42.65 -24.80
CA GLN A 494 -5.60 -42.02 -24.79
C GLN A 494 -5.93 -41.31 -26.11
N ASN A 495 -5.19 -41.64 -27.22
CA ASN A 495 -5.32 -41.05 -28.55
C ASN A 495 -5.12 -39.53 -28.59
N LYS A 496 -4.29 -38.97 -27.70
CA LYS A 496 -3.93 -37.54 -27.73
C LYS A 496 -2.61 -37.35 -28.46
N THR A 497 -2.50 -36.28 -29.26
CA THR A 497 -1.25 -35.89 -29.94
C THR A 497 -0.39 -35.10 -28.92
N VAL A 498 0.84 -35.58 -28.69
CA VAL A 498 1.73 -35.02 -27.67
C VAL A 498 3.05 -34.57 -28.27
N THR A 499 3.40 -33.31 -28.08
CA THR A 499 4.72 -32.75 -28.36
C THR A 499 5.52 -32.69 -27.07
N LEU A 500 6.59 -33.53 -26.98
CA LEU A 500 7.53 -33.54 -25.83
C LEU A 500 8.75 -32.70 -26.17
N SER A 501 9.11 -31.76 -25.28
CA SER A 501 10.27 -30.88 -25.41
C SER A 501 11.00 -30.65 -24.10
N ARG A 502 12.00 -29.77 -24.08
CA ARG A 502 12.78 -29.40 -22.90
C ARG A 502 13.44 -28.03 -23.02
N GLU A 503 13.78 -27.40 -21.91
CA GLU A 503 14.60 -26.20 -21.82
C GLU A 503 15.83 -26.39 -20.90
N PRO A 504 17.02 -25.88 -21.30
CA PRO A 504 17.33 -25.38 -22.63
C PRO A 504 17.56 -26.52 -23.63
N GLY A 505 17.39 -26.22 -24.92
CA GLY A 505 17.80 -27.14 -26.00
C GLY A 505 16.70 -27.86 -26.74
N GLY A 506 15.45 -27.39 -26.69
CA GLY A 506 14.30 -27.92 -27.43
C GLY A 506 14.33 -27.64 -28.94
N THR A 507 15.16 -26.71 -29.38
CA THR A 507 15.29 -26.29 -30.79
C THR A 507 16.73 -26.38 -31.30
N GLY A 508 16.96 -26.13 -32.59
CA GLY A 508 18.32 -26.06 -33.13
C GLY A 508 19.19 -25.00 -32.45
N LEU A 509 18.71 -23.76 -32.39
CA LEU A 509 19.36 -22.65 -31.66
C LEU A 509 19.50 -23.00 -30.17
N GLY A 510 18.47 -23.60 -29.60
CA GLY A 510 18.49 -24.01 -28.20
C GLY A 510 19.60 -25.02 -27.86
N LYS A 511 19.91 -25.95 -28.76
CA LYS A 511 21.01 -26.91 -28.59
C LYS A 511 22.37 -26.22 -28.51
N ASP A 512 22.57 -25.17 -29.32
CA ASP A 512 23.81 -24.39 -29.27
C ASP A 512 23.93 -23.56 -28.01
N LEU A 513 22.85 -22.90 -27.58
CA LEU A 513 22.79 -22.21 -26.31
C LEU A 513 23.00 -23.16 -25.12
N ARG A 514 22.42 -24.36 -25.15
CA ARG A 514 22.63 -25.39 -24.14
C ARG A 514 24.10 -25.78 -23.98
N LYS A 515 24.84 -25.93 -25.07
CA LYS A 515 26.28 -26.20 -25.02
C LYS A 515 27.03 -25.11 -24.27
N ILE A 516 26.75 -23.84 -24.59
CA ILE A 516 27.37 -22.69 -23.91
C ILE A 516 26.99 -22.65 -22.43
N LEU A 517 25.74 -22.86 -22.10
CA LEU A 517 25.20 -22.73 -20.74
C LEU A 517 25.67 -23.83 -19.78
N LEU A 518 25.80 -25.07 -20.28
CA LEU A 518 26.02 -26.24 -19.42
C LEU A 518 27.45 -26.82 -19.51
N ASP A 519 28.25 -26.46 -20.55
CA ASP A 519 29.62 -26.97 -20.69
C ASP A 519 30.54 -26.34 -19.64
N ASN A 520 31.21 -27.18 -18.85
CA ASN A 520 32.21 -26.77 -17.87
C ASN A 520 33.39 -25.99 -18.50
N LYS A 521 33.66 -26.19 -19.81
CA LYS A 521 34.72 -25.49 -20.55
C LYS A 521 34.40 -24.05 -20.84
N THR A 522 33.13 -23.64 -20.79
CA THR A 522 32.71 -22.24 -21.02
C THR A 522 33.23 -21.30 -19.92
N GLY A 523 33.61 -21.84 -18.75
CA GLY A 523 34.05 -21.02 -17.63
C GLY A 523 32.94 -20.24 -16.93
N ALA A 524 33.33 -19.18 -16.21
CA ALA A 524 32.37 -18.37 -15.45
C ALA A 524 31.57 -17.46 -16.38
N ILE A 525 30.24 -17.58 -16.32
CA ILE A 525 29.27 -16.73 -17.00
C ILE A 525 28.71 -15.77 -15.97
N SER A 526 28.60 -14.46 -16.30
CA SER A 526 27.94 -13.54 -15.38
C SER A 526 26.47 -13.92 -15.19
N PRO A 527 25.90 -13.79 -13.96
CA PRO A 527 24.53 -14.18 -13.68
C PRO A 527 23.48 -13.59 -14.65
N ARG A 528 23.64 -12.31 -15.02
CA ARG A 528 22.75 -11.66 -15.98
C ARG A 528 22.88 -12.20 -17.40
N ALA A 529 24.10 -12.49 -17.87
CA ALA A 529 24.30 -13.10 -19.20
C ALA A 529 23.71 -14.51 -19.24
N GLU A 530 23.87 -15.30 -18.18
CA GLU A 530 23.24 -16.62 -18.04
C GLU A 530 21.71 -16.51 -18.14
N ALA A 531 21.08 -15.61 -17.40
CA ALA A 531 19.64 -15.40 -17.42
C ALA A 531 19.12 -14.97 -18.81
N LEU A 532 19.84 -14.08 -19.50
CA LEU A 532 19.48 -13.63 -20.84
C LEU A 532 19.60 -14.74 -21.90
N MET A 533 20.60 -15.61 -21.79
CA MET A 533 20.74 -16.77 -22.69
C MET A 533 19.62 -17.78 -22.49
N TYR A 534 19.19 -18.05 -21.26
CA TYR A 534 18.00 -18.87 -20.99
C TYR A 534 16.73 -18.22 -21.53
N ALA A 535 16.61 -16.90 -21.41
CA ALA A 535 15.47 -16.17 -21.96
C ALA A 535 15.45 -16.20 -23.51
N ALA A 536 16.61 -16.13 -24.15
CA ALA A 536 16.74 -16.23 -25.61
C ALA A 536 16.37 -17.64 -26.13
N ASP A 537 16.84 -18.71 -25.48
CA ASP A 537 16.43 -20.08 -25.77
C ASP A 537 14.91 -20.23 -25.68
N ARG A 538 14.33 -19.76 -24.60
CA ARG A 538 12.90 -19.84 -24.32
C ARG A 538 12.05 -19.06 -25.32
N ALA A 539 12.45 -17.84 -25.67
CA ALA A 539 11.75 -17.06 -26.67
C ALA A 539 11.65 -17.77 -28.02
N HIS A 540 12.78 -18.35 -28.46
CA HIS A 540 12.81 -19.11 -29.70
C HIS A 540 12.06 -20.44 -29.59
N HIS A 541 12.10 -21.11 -28.46
CA HIS A 541 11.37 -22.35 -28.19
C HIS A 541 9.85 -22.14 -28.24
N VAL A 542 9.36 -21.10 -27.62
CA VAL A 542 7.94 -20.72 -27.65
C VAL A 542 7.51 -20.40 -29.07
N PHE A 543 8.26 -19.56 -29.78
CA PHE A 543 7.93 -19.13 -31.12
C PHE A 543 7.91 -20.28 -32.15
N SER A 544 8.95 -21.14 -32.11
CA SER A 544 9.16 -22.12 -33.15
C SER A 544 8.52 -23.49 -32.90
N LEU A 545 8.20 -23.84 -31.66
CA LEU A 545 7.72 -25.18 -31.32
C LEU A 545 6.47 -25.16 -30.41
N ILE A 546 6.51 -24.49 -29.24
CA ILE A 546 5.44 -24.65 -28.27
C ILE A 546 4.14 -24.03 -28.76
N ARG A 547 4.15 -22.76 -29.20
CA ARG A 547 2.96 -22.06 -29.67
C ARG A 547 2.34 -22.70 -30.88
N PRO A 548 3.08 -23.06 -31.94
CA PRO A 548 2.52 -23.78 -33.09
C PRO A 548 1.87 -25.13 -32.74
N ALA A 549 2.45 -25.88 -31.79
CA ALA A 549 1.87 -27.15 -31.37
C ALA A 549 0.56 -26.93 -30.59
N LEU A 550 0.53 -25.98 -29.67
CA LEU A 550 -0.67 -25.63 -28.93
C LEU A 550 -1.79 -25.10 -29.84
N ASP A 551 -1.46 -24.32 -30.87
CA ASP A 551 -2.43 -23.80 -31.83
C ASP A 551 -3.07 -24.93 -32.72
N ARG A 552 -2.33 -26.02 -32.92
CA ARG A 552 -2.86 -27.26 -33.57
C ARG A 552 -3.73 -28.09 -32.61
N GLY A 553 -3.83 -27.73 -31.32
CA GLY A 553 -4.57 -28.48 -30.31
C GLY A 553 -3.80 -29.65 -29.70
N GLU A 554 -2.47 -29.70 -29.87
CA GLU A 554 -1.61 -30.71 -29.27
C GLU A 554 -1.41 -30.48 -27.78
N ILE A 555 -1.12 -31.54 -27.03
CA ILE A 555 -0.64 -31.45 -25.67
C ILE A 555 0.87 -31.26 -25.70
N VAL A 556 1.35 -30.15 -25.17
CA VAL A 556 2.79 -29.86 -25.07
C VAL A 556 3.28 -30.18 -23.68
N ILE A 557 4.30 -31.03 -23.58
CA ILE A 557 5.02 -31.34 -22.31
C ILE A 557 6.43 -30.80 -22.46
N THR A 558 6.88 -29.98 -21.49
CA THR A 558 8.27 -29.51 -21.44
C THR A 558 8.95 -29.93 -20.15
N ASP A 559 10.19 -30.46 -20.26
CA ASP A 559 11.10 -30.64 -19.12
C ASP A 559 11.82 -29.31 -18.89
N ARG A 560 11.42 -28.58 -17.86
CA ARG A 560 11.74 -27.20 -17.48
C ARG A 560 11.08 -26.13 -18.36
N TYR A 561 10.78 -25.00 -17.74
CA TYR A 561 10.27 -23.79 -18.37
C TYR A 561 10.72 -22.55 -17.59
N PHE A 562 9.98 -21.48 -17.57
CA PHE A 562 10.41 -20.21 -16.98
C PHE A 562 10.56 -20.27 -15.43
N ASP A 563 9.84 -21.16 -14.74
CA ASP A 563 9.96 -21.33 -13.29
C ASP A 563 11.37 -21.81 -12.91
N SER A 564 12.03 -22.61 -13.78
CA SER A 564 13.45 -22.92 -13.65
C SER A 564 14.34 -21.68 -13.64
N SER A 565 14.08 -20.68 -14.50
CA SER A 565 14.91 -19.47 -14.51
C SER A 565 14.71 -18.63 -13.24
N ILE A 566 13.46 -18.55 -12.74
CA ILE A 566 13.17 -17.85 -11.49
C ILE A 566 13.94 -18.52 -10.33
N ALA A 567 13.91 -19.84 -10.26
CA ALA A 567 14.58 -20.59 -9.22
C ALA A 567 16.11 -20.56 -9.35
N TYR A 568 16.68 -20.85 -10.52
CA TYR A 568 18.14 -20.98 -10.71
C TYR A 568 18.83 -19.62 -10.87
N GLN A 569 18.40 -18.78 -11.82
CA GLN A 569 19.01 -17.48 -12.08
C GLN A 569 18.52 -16.41 -11.08
N GLY A 570 17.29 -16.49 -10.60
CA GLY A 570 16.77 -15.63 -9.53
C GLY A 570 17.38 -16.01 -8.20
N ALA A 571 16.79 -16.94 -7.47
CA ALA A 571 17.18 -17.30 -6.10
C ALA A 571 18.56 -17.98 -6.04
N GLY A 572 18.87 -18.88 -6.96
CA GLY A 572 20.17 -19.59 -7.01
C GLY A 572 21.35 -18.63 -7.20
N ARG A 573 21.31 -17.76 -8.20
CA ARG A 573 22.35 -16.75 -8.52
C ARG A 573 22.21 -15.45 -7.72
N VAL A 574 21.27 -15.37 -6.78
CA VAL A 574 21.03 -14.17 -5.95
C VAL A 574 20.69 -12.91 -6.80
N LEU A 575 20.03 -13.12 -7.93
CA LEU A 575 19.36 -12.05 -8.68
C LEU A 575 17.94 -11.87 -8.13
N ASP A 576 17.32 -10.71 -8.43
CA ASP A 576 15.93 -10.50 -8.05
C ASP A 576 14.99 -11.45 -8.83
N PRO A 577 14.30 -12.40 -8.17
CA PRO A 577 13.38 -13.33 -8.84
C PRO A 577 12.30 -12.61 -9.65
N SER A 578 11.87 -11.43 -9.22
CA SER A 578 10.86 -10.63 -9.93
C SER A 578 11.40 -10.04 -11.25
N GLU A 579 12.69 -9.71 -11.34
CA GLU A 579 13.33 -9.32 -12.60
C GLU A 579 13.39 -10.48 -13.59
N ILE A 580 13.78 -11.67 -13.12
CA ILE A 580 13.84 -12.88 -13.93
C ILE A 580 12.44 -13.27 -14.42
N ALA A 581 11.42 -13.18 -13.56
CA ALA A 581 10.04 -13.42 -13.95
C ALA A 581 9.58 -12.46 -15.06
N ARG A 582 9.90 -11.16 -14.97
CA ARG A 582 9.55 -10.17 -16.01
C ARG A 582 10.24 -10.45 -17.35
N ILE A 583 11.54 -10.80 -17.32
CA ILE A 583 12.29 -11.17 -18.53
C ILE A 583 11.69 -12.43 -19.14
N SER A 584 11.34 -13.41 -18.33
CA SER A 584 10.72 -14.66 -18.78
C SER A 584 9.34 -14.42 -19.40
N CYS A 585 8.49 -13.63 -18.75
CA CYS A 585 7.19 -13.24 -19.32
C CYS A 585 7.30 -12.50 -20.65
N TRP A 586 8.27 -11.59 -20.77
CA TRP A 586 8.54 -10.92 -22.04
C TRP A 586 9.01 -11.91 -23.12
N ALA A 587 9.92 -12.81 -22.80
CA ALA A 587 10.47 -13.81 -23.71
C ALA A 587 9.42 -14.82 -24.21
N THR A 588 8.41 -15.14 -23.39
CA THR A 588 7.36 -16.11 -23.72
C THR A 588 6.09 -15.46 -24.30
N GLU A 589 6.09 -14.13 -24.49
CA GLU A 589 4.86 -13.37 -24.76
C GLU A 589 3.75 -13.75 -23.75
N SER A 590 4.19 -13.98 -22.51
CA SER A 590 3.33 -14.36 -21.38
C SER A 590 2.62 -15.71 -21.51
N LEU A 591 3.10 -16.59 -22.37
CA LEU A 591 2.62 -17.96 -22.42
C LEU A 591 3.03 -18.69 -21.13
N THR A 592 2.04 -19.10 -20.34
CA THR A 592 2.23 -19.85 -19.09
C THR A 592 1.72 -21.28 -19.23
N PRO A 593 2.34 -22.27 -18.57
CA PRO A 593 1.78 -23.62 -18.50
C PRO A 593 0.39 -23.62 -17.85
N THR A 594 -0.50 -24.46 -18.36
CA THR A 594 -1.80 -24.72 -17.74
C THR A 594 -1.62 -25.39 -16.38
N ILE A 595 -0.63 -26.28 -16.29
CA ILE A 595 -0.20 -26.93 -15.05
C ILE A 595 1.31 -27.08 -15.02
N THR A 596 1.92 -26.82 -13.88
CA THR A 596 3.33 -27.06 -13.60
C THR A 596 3.46 -28.12 -12.53
N ILE A 597 4.16 -29.22 -12.85
CA ILE A 597 4.41 -30.34 -11.95
C ILE A 597 5.80 -30.18 -11.34
N ILE A 598 5.88 -29.94 -10.05
CA ILE A 598 7.15 -29.84 -9.32
C ILE A 598 7.44 -31.18 -8.64
N LEU A 599 8.55 -31.82 -9.05
CA LEU A 599 9.09 -32.98 -8.38
C LEU A 599 10.05 -32.52 -7.28
N ASP A 600 9.54 -32.47 -6.04
CA ASP A 600 10.33 -32.02 -4.89
C ASP A 600 11.26 -33.10 -4.39
N GLN A 601 12.57 -32.87 -4.53
CA GLN A 601 13.63 -33.76 -4.10
C GLN A 601 14.60 -33.04 -3.18
N ASN A 602 15.06 -33.71 -2.11
CA ASN A 602 16.18 -33.20 -1.33
C ASN A 602 17.42 -33.09 -2.25
N PRO A 603 18.06 -31.90 -2.35
CA PRO A 603 19.21 -31.69 -3.22
C PRO A 603 20.38 -32.66 -2.98
N GLU A 604 20.67 -33.03 -1.74
CA GLU A 604 21.72 -33.99 -1.41
C GLU A 604 21.49 -35.36 -2.07
N ILE A 605 20.23 -35.85 -2.04
CA ILE A 605 19.84 -37.12 -2.64
C ILE A 605 19.82 -37.01 -4.18
N GLY A 606 19.31 -35.89 -4.71
CA GLY A 606 19.23 -35.66 -6.14
C GLY A 606 20.59 -35.61 -6.81
N LEU A 607 21.55 -34.89 -6.23
CA LEU A 607 22.91 -34.74 -6.76
C LEU A 607 23.69 -36.07 -6.73
N GLN A 608 23.46 -36.96 -5.76
CA GLN A 608 24.07 -38.27 -5.70
C GLN A 608 23.68 -39.19 -6.88
N ARG A 609 22.57 -38.94 -7.54
CA ARG A 609 22.09 -39.70 -8.70
C ARG A 609 22.78 -39.30 -10.02
N ILE A 610 23.55 -38.21 -10.02
CA ILE A 610 24.24 -37.67 -11.18
C ILE A 610 25.60 -38.29 -11.35
N LYS A 611 25.87 -38.86 -12.52
CA LYS A 611 27.15 -39.52 -12.82
C LYS A 611 28.25 -38.57 -13.32
N SER A 612 27.85 -37.49 -14.03
CA SER A 612 28.75 -36.49 -14.60
C SER A 612 28.07 -35.13 -14.47
N ALA A 613 28.54 -34.32 -13.53
CA ALA A 613 27.96 -33.02 -13.24
C ALA A 613 28.28 -31.97 -14.33
N ASP A 614 27.29 -31.28 -14.81
CA ASP A 614 27.45 -30.10 -15.66
C ASP A 614 27.78 -28.84 -14.83
N ARG A 615 27.89 -27.68 -15.46
CA ARG A 615 28.27 -26.43 -14.80
C ARG A 615 27.29 -26.00 -13.70
N LEU A 616 25.98 -26.23 -13.85
CA LEU A 616 24.99 -25.90 -12.83
C LEU A 616 24.91 -26.96 -11.74
N GLU A 617 25.00 -28.23 -12.11
CA GLU A 617 25.02 -29.35 -11.18
C GLU A 617 26.26 -29.34 -10.27
N SER A 618 27.36 -28.68 -10.71
CA SER A 618 28.61 -28.51 -9.95
C SER A 618 28.55 -27.37 -8.93
N GLU A 619 27.47 -26.61 -8.84
CA GLU A 619 27.30 -25.53 -7.86
C GLU A 619 27.21 -26.10 -6.42
N PRO A 620 27.55 -25.28 -5.40
CA PRO A 620 27.48 -25.70 -4.00
C PRO A 620 26.05 -26.10 -3.58
N LEU A 621 25.96 -26.97 -2.56
CA LEU A 621 24.66 -27.42 -2.04
C LEU A 621 23.72 -26.30 -1.62
N ASP A 622 24.27 -25.20 -1.08
CA ASP A 622 23.47 -24.02 -0.72
C ASP A 622 22.77 -23.37 -1.92
N PHE A 623 23.36 -23.43 -3.10
CA PHE A 623 22.71 -22.98 -4.35
C PHE A 623 21.46 -23.83 -4.63
N HIS A 624 21.59 -25.15 -4.58
CA HIS A 624 20.49 -26.09 -4.84
C HIS A 624 19.39 -26.01 -3.77
N ASN A 625 19.75 -25.71 -2.51
CA ASN A 625 18.78 -25.49 -1.44
C ASN A 625 17.97 -24.22 -1.68
N ARG A 626 18.59 -23.11 -2.16
CA ARG A 626 17.84 -21.90 -2.55
C ARG A 626 16.91 -22.17 -3.72
N VAL A 627 17.36 -22.92 -4.74
CA VAL A 627 16.54 -23.31 -5.89
C VAL A 627 15.31 -24.10 -5.45
N ARG A 628 15.47 -25.11 -4.60
CA ARG A 628 14.37 -25.89 -4.05
C ARG A 628 13.38 -25.02 -3.27
N HIS A 629 13.90 -24.14 -2.41
CA HIS A 629 13.06 -23.23 -1.62
C HIS A 629 12.21 -22.34 -2.52
N GLU A 630 12.79 -21.79 -3.59
CA GLU A 630 12.08 -20.94 -4.54
C GLU A 630 10.96 -21.67 -5.27
N TYR A 631 11.17 -22.92 -5.71
CA TYR A 631 10.12 -23.73 -6.31
C TYR A 631 8.93 -23.93 -5.37
N LEU A 632 9.17 -24.21 -4.10
CA LEU A 632 8.11 -24.39 -3.10
C LEU A 632 7.40 -23.05 -2.81
N GLN A 633 8.13 -21.95 -2.84
CA GLN A 633 7.56 -20.61 -2.70
C GLN A 633 6.65 -20.26 -3.89
N LEU A 634 7.08 -20.50 -5.13
CA LEU A 634 6.27 -20.31 -6.33
C LEU A 634 4.98 -21.14 -6.27
N ALA A 635 5.08 -22.41 -5.85
CA ALA A 635 3.92 -23.27 -5.70
C ALA A 635 2.92 -22.76 -4.66
N SER A 636 3.41 -22.17 -3.56
CA SER A 636 2.55 -21.62 -2.52
C SER A 636 1.77 -20.38 -2.96
N LEU A 637 2.27 -19.65 -3.97
CA LEU A 637 1.63 -18.42 -4.49
C LEU A 637 0.48 -18.73 -5.45
N ASP A 638 0.49 -19.89 -6.13
CA ASP A 638 -0.53 -20.28 -7.11
C ASP A 638 -0.83 -21.80 -7.04
N PRO A 639 -1.49 -22.29 -5.98
CA PRO A 639 -1.75 -23.72 -5.77
C PRO A 639 -2.61 -24.38 -6.87
N GLU A 640 -3.36 -23.60 -7.63
CA GLU A 640 -4.17 -24.11 -8.72
C GLU A 640 -3.32 -24.52 -9.93
N ARG A 641 -2.25 -23.78 -10.22
CA ARG A 641 -1.33 -24.05 -11.33
C ARG A 641 -0.28 -25.11 -10.99
N TYR A 642 0.14 -25.20 -9.72
CA TYR A 642 1.21 -26.11 -9.33
C TYR A 642 0.71 -27.39 -8.68
N LEU A 643 1.32 -28.51 -9.10
CA LEU A 643 1.21 -29.80 -8.45
C LEU A 643 2.59 -30.18 -7.88
N VAL A 644 2.73 -30.14 -6.57
CA VAL A 644 3.97 -30.52 -5.88
C VAL A 644 3.88 -31.99 -5.47
N ILE A 645 4.85 -32.80 -5.91
CA ILE A 645 4.92 -34.22 -5.61
C ILE A 645 6.28 -34.55 -5.02
N GLU A 646 6.31 -35.29 -3.91
CA GLU A 646 7.54 -35.79 -3.30
C GLU A 646 8.22 -36.83 -4.21
N ALA A 647 9.45 -36.53 -4.68
CA ALA A 647 10.19 -37.34 -5.63
C ALA A 647 10.96 -38.54 -4.99
N GLY A 648 10.80 -38.74 -3.69
CA GLY A 648 11.35 -39.90 -2.96
C GLY A 648 10.53 -41.18 -3.09
N ARG A 649 9.31 -41.09 -3.65
CA ARG A 649 8.36 -42.18 -3.85
C ARG A 649 8.71 -43.04 -5.07
N THR A 650 8.00 -44.15 -5.31
CA THR A 650 8.22 -44.98 -6.50
C THR A 650 7.81 -44.26 -7.79
N ILE A 651 8.36 -44.67 -8.92
CA ILE A 651 8.08 -44.09 -10.23
C ILE A 651 6.58 -44.19 -10.55
N GLU A 652 5.99 -45.34 -10.22
CA GLU A 652 4.60 -45.67 -10.48
C GLU A 652 3.63 -44.80 -9.63
N GLU A 653 3.92 -44.61 -8.35
CA GLU A 653 3.12 -43.77 -7.46
C GLU A 653 3.12 -42.32 -7.92
N ILE A 654 4.30 -41.78 -8.28
CA ILE A 654 4.45 -40.42 -8.80
C ILE A 654 3.66 -40.28 -10.11
N HIS A 655 3.76 -41.26 -11.00
CA HIS A 655 3.05 -41.28 -12.27
C HIS A 655 1.53 -41.31 -12.08
N GLN A 656 1.03 -42.06 -11.11
CA GLN A 656 -0.37 -42.16 -10.77
C GLN A 656 -0.93 -40.80 -10.32
N ASP A 657 -0.25 -40.09 -9.40
CA ASP A 657 -0.67 -38.76 -8.96
C ASP A 657 -0.73 -37.75 -10.12
N ILE A 658 0.27 -37.83 -11.01
CA ILE A 658 0.31 -36.98 -12.22
C ILE A 658 -0.87 -37.24 -13.13
N THR A 659 -1.14 -38.50 -13.45
CA THR A 659 -2.22 -38.88 -14.35
C THR A 659 -3.60 -38.56 -13.77
N GLU A 660 -3.79 -38.74 -12.46
CA GLU A 660 -5.03 -38.34 -11.77
C GLU A 660 -5.27 -36.84 -11.91
N ARG A 661 -4.27 -36.01 -11.68
CA ARG A 661 -4.38 -34.56 -11.80
C ARG A 661 -4.66 -34.13 -13.23
N ILE A 662 -3.95 -34.69 -14.21
CA ILE A 662 -4.07 -34.36 -15.64
C ILE A 662 -5.44 -34.81 -16.20
N SER A 663 -5.98 -35.96 -15.76
CA SER A 663 -7.29 -36.43 -16.19
C SER A 663 -8.40 -35.41 -15.93
N LYS A 664 -8.32 -34.63 -14.85
CA LYS A 664 -9.30 -33.57 -14.56
C LYS A 664 -9.31 -32.47 -15.64
N TYR A 665 -8.16 -32.16 -16.23
CA TYR A 665 -8.06 -31.17 -17.30
C TYR A 665 -8.53 -31.73 -18.66
N LEU A 666 -8.36 -33.02 -18.89
CA LEU A 666 -8.81 -33.66 -20.15
C LEU A 666 -10.33 -33.75 -20.24
N HIS A 667 -11.03 -33.85 -19.11
CA HIS A 667 -12.51 -33.91 -19.08
C HIS A 667 -13.20 -32.56 -19.20
N VAL A 668 -12.50 -31.45 -18.91
CA VAL A 668 -13.07 -30.10 -18.86
C VAL A 668 -12.80 -29.29 -20.14
N ASN A 669 -11.68 -29.54 -20.85
CA ASN A 669 -11.19 -28.66 -21.90
C ASN A 669 -11.00 -29.30 -23.28
N LEU A 670 -11.32 -30.56 -23.48
CA LEU A 670 -11.21 -31.29 -24.73
C LEU A 670 -12.48 -32.16 -24.97
#